data_1286f6e83bbba6ab4175f2620238dc68
#
_entry.id   1286f6e83bbba6ab4175f2620238dc68
#
_cell.length_a   1.000
_cell.length_b   1.000
_cell.length_c   1.000
_cell.angle_alpha   90.00
_cell.angle_beta   90.00
_cell.angle_gamma   90.00
#
_symmetry.space_group_name_H-M   'P 1'
#
loop_
_entity.id
_entity.type
_entity.pdbx_description
1 polymer ?
#
loop_
_entity_poly.entity_id
_entity_poly.type
_entity_poly.pdbx_seq_one_letter_code
_entity_poly.pdbx_strand_id
1 'polypeptide(L)'
;MGKMKKRKTTIQELKESRTGGQIALRGFAYQFLYSCYVILSTNDVNTVFHLEGIEDIDKITVEKNSNKEMHIQLKFSTIKQSAGFLKSVLKNFLEAYLIDKNREFKLVYDFDVANGDLSKILSNKLDSYSNNKWKNVISEIKEENAEWNWRDFSYENFMKVLRFERKKKEELCVEIEKLLIDNYKIMTDNIVMYANALKILCLEKMEQRGRINKDEVDILIASTTDNISKGTKNPAHGWIRKVSFDYSDIKNTDFDYYEGKKPTFNDILRGLPVEREVLESEIKKSIESNRVTVIKASSGQGKTTLAMKVAYSLREQYSIYQLLWCNDRKEILNIISYFDIRVKMGEKPLIIIDNLDSEFSEWNELAKLLQENVKYHYKLIITTREDDWYNYSGDISGIKALQVIKLSLEEKEAKEIYEVLSKAGKLHPSIKDWRKSFRMVEKNKLLIEYIYLLTHGEMLAERINSQIVKLNNTDTGKIKCDILRKICFADICGIRISVNKLIGSLTEKTSKDYGEILKSIENEFFIKIDDDQKYIEGLHPVRSQHIIDRLHEFIELESTALQVVSITDSAYYAKLFSYFPKLIRDKENFYLELVDNLWKENDLSCYVAALRGVFSGSIMQYYLKNKNIYDDANEHSGLFLIDMELNPFTKFEEIGEDIKTLDKIQEIFQDNENIKYLINLRNNTKKIELEETDIFYLSKALYKRLKFKEMFNITSDIYSYSVIVYWLIKIDPLFNLSDNISLELLWNTCSKYSIDTLTSLMYTCFLGNRTVYIEYVNNNIESILKYLRDTTGSLKIYIDKGKNEVYVNYILLPSTISF
;
A
#
# COMPACT_ATOMS: atom_id res chain seq x y z
N MET A 1 42.03 -9.58 79.51
CA MET A 1 42.37 -9.61 78.03
C MET A 1 41.42 -10.56 77.34
N GLY A 2 40.32 -10.07 76.78
CA GLY A 2 39.31 -10.82 75.98
C GLY A 2 39.69 -10.75 74.51
N LYS A 3 40.05 -11.94 73.99
CA LYS A 3 40.29 -12.07 72.54
C LYS A 3 38.97 -11.80 71.75
N MET A 4 38.85 -10.66 71.03
CA MET A 4 37.83 -10.46 70.07
C MET A 4 38.02 -11.50 68.91
N LYS A 5 37.09 -12.47 68.85
CA LYS A 5 37.00 -13.38 67.68
C LYS A 5 36.61 -12.53 66.44
N LYS A 6 37.52 -12.37 65.47
CA LYS A 6 37.18 -11.82 64.14
C LYS A 6 36.11 -12.70 63.54
N ARG A 7 34.93 -12.15 63.35
CA ARG A 7 33.82 -12.79 62.62
C ARG A 7 34.24 -12.89 61.16
N LYS A 8 34.36 -14.08 60.58
CA LYS A 8 34.56 -14.27 59.17
C LYS A 8 33.23 -14.01 58.47
N THR A 9 33.11 -12.87 57.78
CA THR A 9 31.96 -12.56 56.97
C THR A 9 31.93 -13.47 55.72
N THR A 10 30.89 -14.18 55.48
CA THR A 10 30.71 -15.02 54.28
C THR A 10 30.48 -14.16 53.05
N ILE A 11 30.81 -14.66 51.86
CA ILE A 11 30.56 -13.98 50.59
C ILE A 11 29.05 -13.67 50.41
N GLN A 12 28.20 -14.51 50.98
CA GLN A 12 26.77 -14.35 50.98
C GLN A 12 26.32 -13.16 51.84
N GLU A 13 26.83 -13.06 53.07
CA GLU A 13 26.59 -11.91 53.98
C GLU A 13 27.12 -10.62 53.37
N LEU A 14 28.23 -10.68 52.62
CA LEU A 14 28.79 -9.52 51.90
C LEU A 14 27.90 -9.09 50.73
N LYS A 15 27.33 -10.03 49.97
CA LYS A 15 26.34 -9.73 48.90
C LYS A 15 25.07 -9.12 49.48
N GLU A 16 24.54 -9.67 50.54
CA GLU A 16 23.34 -9.18 51.22
C GLU A 16 23.52 -7.79 51.85
N SER A 17 24.74 -7.44 52.25
CA SER A 17 25.07 -6.11 52.77
C SER A 17 25.25 -5.02 51.69
N ARG A 18 25.46 -5.41 50.41
CA ARG A 18 25.69 -4.50 49.29
C ARG A 18 24.44 -4.29 48.44
N THR A 19 23.35 -3.88 49.04
CA THR A 19 22.02 -3.70 48.37
C THR A 19 21.75 -2.25 47.94
N GLY A 20 22.65 -1.30 48.22
CA GLY A 20 22.39 0.13 47.95
C GLY A 20 22.07 0.43 46.47
N GLY A 21 22.81 -0.18 45.54
CA GLY A 21 22.54 0.00 44.11
C GLY A 21 21.18 -0.56 43.70
N GLN A 22 20.75 -1.69 44.25
CA GLN A 22 19.44 -2.28 43.97
C GLN A 22 18.30 -1.41 44.52
N ILE A 23 18.48 -0.82 45.69
CA ILE A 23 17.48 0.08 46.29
C ILE A 23 17.34 1.33 45.45
N ALA A 24 18.45 1.95 45.02
CA ALA A 24 18.45 3.11 44.16
C ALA A 24 17.75 2.82 42.79
N LEU A 25 18.08 1.71 42.15
CA LEU A 25 17.43 1.30 40.89
C LEU A 25 15.93 1.06 41.03
N ARG A 26 15.46 0.53 42.14
CA ARG A 26 14.04 0.38 42.42
C ARG A 26 13.33 1.73 42.56
N GLY A 27 13.98 2.70 43.19
CA GLY A 27 13.49 4.08 43.31
C GLY A 27 13.37 4.74 41.91
N PHE A 28 14.44 4.71 41.09
CA PHE A 28 14.41 5.22 39.76
C PHE A 28 13.36 4.53 38.86
N ALA A 29 13.24 3.21 38.97
CA ALA A 29 12.19 2.49 38.24
C ALA A 29 10.77 2.97 38.59
N TYR A 30 10.54 3.36 39.83
CA TYR A 30 9.27 3.95 40.25
C TYR A 30 9.09 5.36 39.67
N GLN A 31 10.15 6.16 39.70
CA GLN A 31 10.13 7.51 39.07
C GLN A 31 9.80 7.44 37.58
N PHE A 32 10.44 6.53 36.83
CA PHE A 32 10.14 6.35 35.40
C PHE A 32 8.68 5.96 35.15
N LEU A 33 8.16 5.02 35.90
CA LEU A 33 6.76 4.58 35.75
C LEU A 33 5.77 5.69 36.08
N TYR A 34 6.01 6.43 37.15
CA TYR A 34 5.10 7.51 37.52
C TYR A 34 5.20 8.68 36.51
N SER A 35 6.40 8.99 36.03
CA SER A 35 6.57 9.99 34.95
C SER A 35 5.80 9.61 33.69
N CYS A 36 5.91 8.36 33.22
CA CYS A 36 5.13 7.87 32.09
C CYS A 36 3.61 8.00 32.35
N TYR A 37 3.16 7.60 33.53
CA TYR A 37 1.76 7.65 33.93
C TYR A 37 1.22 9.10 33.94
N VAL A 38 1.91 10.03 34.59
CA VAL A 38 1.42 11.41 34.71
C VAL A 38 1.42 12.15 33.38
N ILE A 39 2.41 11.87 32.50
CA ILE A 39 2.48 12.42 31.15
C ILE A 39 1.33 11.90 30.32
N LEU A 40 1.10 10.59 30.28
CA LEU A 40 0.01 9.97 29.50
C LEU A 40 -1.39 10.32 30.02
N SER A 41 -1.53 10.54 31.33
CA SER A 41 -2.81 10.92 31.92
C SER A 41 -3.19 12.39 31.71
N THR A 42 -2.26 13.20 31.16
CA THR A 42 -2.48 14.63 30.93
C THR A 42 -2.70 14.90 29.43
N ASN A 43 -3.94 15.25 29.04
CA ASN A 43 -4.32 15.53 27.66
C ASN A 43 -4.19 17.01 27.25
N ASP A 44 -3.70 17.86 28.16
CA ASP A 44 -3.55 19.31 27.90
C ASP A 44 -2.24 19.59 27.21
N VAL A 45 -2.32 20.08 25.96
CA VAL A 45 -1.16 20.44 25.12
C VAL A 45 -0.32 21.59 25.68
N ASN A 46 -0.88 22.42 26.57
CA ASN A 46 -0.18 23.52 27.20
C ASN A 46 0.59 23.09 28.46
N THR A 47 0.59 21.81 28.79
CA THR A 47 1.30 21.28 29.96
C THR A 47 2.66 20.72 29.56
N VAL A 48 3.70 21.18 30.25
CA VAL A 48 5.07 20.72 30.14
C VAL A 48 5.51 20.07 31.45
N PHE A 49 6.18 18.95 31.37
CA PHE A 49 6.79 18.25 32.50
C PHE A 49 8.30 18.49 32.49
N HIS A 50 8.84 18.99 33.58
CA HIS A 50 10.27 19.12 33.81
C HIS A 50 10.70 18.00 34.75
N LEU A 51 11.51 17.07 34.26
CA LEU A 51 11.97 15.92 35.01
C LEU A 51 13.29 16.24 35.72
N GLU A 52 13.42 15.84 37.02
CA GLU A 52 14.55 16.22 37.89
C GLU A 52 14.75 17.74 37.96
N GLY A 53 13.65 18.48 38.05
CA GLY A 53 13.64 19.94 38.17
C GLY A 53 13.92 20.42 39.59
N ILE A 54 12.92 21.05 40.26
CA ILE A 54 12.92 21.39 41.68
C ILE A 54 12.67 20.14 42.51
N GLU A 55 11.73 19.29 42.05
CA GLU A 55 11.47 17.97 42.59
C GLU A 55 11.61 16.90 41.52
N ASP A 56 11.25 15.66 41.78
CA ASP A 56 11.39 14.56 40.83
C ASP A 56 10.63 14.86 39.49
N ILE A 57 9.45 15.54 39.61
CA ILE A 57 8.66 16.00 38.45
C ILE A 57 8.05 17.37 38.74
N ASP A 58 8.31 18.36 37.92
CA ASP A 58 7.62 19.64 37.94
C ASP A 58 6.63 19.70 36.75
N LYS A 59 5.32 19.71 37.08
CA LYS A 59 4.25 19.87 36.10
C LYS A 59 3.92 21.35 35.96
N ILE A 60 4.13 21.92 34.80
CA ILE A 60 3.91 23.34 34.49
C ILE A 60 2.81 23.43 33.43
N THR A 61 1.66 24.01 33.81
CA THR A 61 0.57 24.29 32.87
C THR A 61 0.55 25.78 32.55
N VAL A 62 0.69 26.12 31.27
CA VAL A 62 0.73 27.51 30.79
C VAL A 62 -0.71 27.98 30.56
N GLU A 63 -1.18 28.94 31.34
CA GLU A 63 -2.47 29.59 31.21
C GLU A 63 -2.29 31.00 30.66
N LYS A 64 -3.36 31.65 30.11
CA LYS A 64 -3.29 32.97 29.44
C LYS A 64 -2.66 34.09 30.29
N ASN A 65 -2.74 34.00 31.63
CA ASN A 65 -2.30 35.09 32.54
C ASN A 65 -1.36 34.61 33.67
N SER A 66 -1.09 33.31 33.80
CA SER A 66 -0.23 32.78 34.86
C SER A 66 0.19 31.35 34.54
N ASN A 67 1.31 30.93 35.08
CA ASN A 67 1.71 29.53 35.04
C ASN A 67 1.24 28.85 36.33
N LYS A 68 0.61 27.67 36.18
CA LYS A 68 0.30 26.83 37.33
C LYS A 68 1.38 25.77 37.45
N GLU A 69 2.10 25.76 38.57
CA GLU A 69 3.22 24.83 38.83
C GLU A 69 2.88 23.87 39.97
N MET A 70 3.08 22.57 39.70
CA MET A 70 2.94 21.52 40.71
C MET A 70 4.22 20.72 40.79
N HIS A 71 4.81 20.67 41.95
CA HIS A 71 6.05 19.94 42.24
C HIS A 71 5.72 18.59 42.90
N ILE A 72 6.17 17.50 42.27
CA ILE A 72 5.83 16.13 42.67
C ILE A 72 7.08 15.42 43.13
N GLN A 73 7.13 15.01 44.38
CA GLN A 73 8.15 14.17 44.96
C GLN A 73 7.69 12.71 45.00
N LEU A 74 8.57 11.80 44.59
CA LEU A 74 8.28 10.37 44.51
C LEU A 74 9.07 9.59 45.55
N LYS A 75 8.40 8.72 46.29
CA LYS A 75 9.05 7.90 47.31
C LYS A 75 8.64 6.44 47.18
N PHE A 76 9.61 5.57 46.94
CA PHE A 76 9.40 4.11 46.87
C PHE A 76 10.22 3.41 47.91
N SER A 77 9.61 2.46 48.65
CA SER A 77 10.34 1.60 49.54
C SER A 77 9.67 0.23 49.73
N THR A 78 10.45 -0.82 49.76
CA THR A 78 10.00 -2.18 50.12
C THR A 78 9.99 -2.42 51.64
N ILE A 79 10.58 -1.50 52.39
CA ILE A 79 10.64 -1.53 53.85
C ILE A 79 9.59 -0.57 54.41
N LYS A 80 8.90 -0.98 55.47
CA LYS A 80 7.93 -0.08 56.15
C LYS A 80 8.62 1.20 56.60
N GLN A 81 7.99 2.32 56.25
CA GLN A 81 8.56 3.63 56.58
C GLN A 81 7.96 4.20 57.87
N SER A 82 8.77 4.98 58.57
CA SER A 82 8.37 5.77 59.74
C SER A 82 8.31 7.25 59.40
N ALA A 83 7.73 8.08 60.29
CA ALA A 83 7.55 9.51 60.03
C ALA A 83 8.83 10.34 59.82
N GLY A 84 10.01 9.79 60.17
CA GLY A 84 11.27 10.55 60.10
C GLY A 84 11.67 11.06 58.75
N PHE A 85 11.27 10.38 57.63
CA PHE A 85 11.60 10.86 56.29
C PHE A 85 10.77 12.07 55.85
N LEU A 86 9.60 12.27 56.49
CA LEU A 86 8.69 13.39 56.10
C LEU A 86 9.35 14.74 56.33
N LYS A 87 10.22 14.88 57.28
CA LYS A 87 10.94 16.12 57.56
C LYS A 87 11.77 16.59 56.33
N SER A 88 12.49 15.64 55.71
CA SER A 88 13.28 15.93 54.52
C SER A 88 12.43 16.33 53.28
N VAL A 89 11.30 15.66 53.11
CA VAL A 89 10.37 15.98 51.97
C VAL A 89 9.73 17.35 52.21
N LEU A 90 9.22 17.60 53.41
CA LEU A 90 8.59 18.88 53.73
C LEU A 90 9.57 20.03 53.72
N LYS A 91 10.85 19.81 54.07
CA LYS A 91 11.87 20.86 54.02
C LYS A 91 11.97 21.42 52.60
N ASN A 92 12.10 20.56 51.58
CA ASN A 92 12.18 20.97 50.18
C ASN A 92 10.91 21.71 49.72
N PHE A 93 9.72 21.20 50.06
CA PHE A 93 8.45 21.82 49.75
C PHE A 93 8.28 23.19 50.40
N LEU A 94 8.67 23.34 51.66
CA LEU A 94 8.59 24.61 52.37
C LEU A 94 9.57 25.64 51.81
N GLU A 95 10.76 25.23 51.48
CA GLU A 95 11.76 26.13 50.84
C GLU A 95 11.18 26.72 49.54
N ALA A 96 10.66 25.84 48.65
CA ALA A 96 10.06 26.32 47.41
C ALA A 96 8.80 27.15 47.63
N TYR A 97 7.93 26.80 48.59
CA TYR A 97 6.71 27.55 48.92
C TYR A 97 7.00 28.94 49.50
N LEU A 98 8.05 29.08 50.31
CA LEU A 98 8.42 30.35 50.87
C LEU A 98 8.97 31.32 49.82
N ILE A 99 9.49 30.80 48.71
CA ILE A 99 9.92 31.61 47.54
C ILE A 99 8.70 32.04 46.71
N ASP A 100 7.77 31.12 46.44
CA ASP A 100 6.57 31.39 45.66
C ASP A 100 5.37 30.60 46.20
N LYS A 101 4.40 31.33 46.77
CA LYS A 101 3.22 30.78 47.42
C LYS A 101 2.14 30.23 46.48
N ASN A 102 2.27 30.47 45.16
CA ASN A 102 1.31 29.99 44.14
C ASN A 102 1.58 28.56 43.71
N ARG A 103 2.63 27.93 44.19
CA ARG A 103 3.04 26.56 43.84
C ARG A 103 2.22 25.54 44.57
N GLU A 104 1.89 24.45 43.90
CA GLU A 104 1.27 23.25 44.48
C GLU A 104 2.33 22.16 44.69
N PHE A 105 2.13 21.30 45.70
CA PHE A 105 3.07 20.25 46.09
C PHE A 105 2.33 18.93 46.21
N LYS A 106 2.98 17.83 45.75
CA LYS A 106 2.39 16.51 45.82
C LYS A 106 3.46 15.48 46.19
N LEU A 107 3.20 14.74 47.27
CA LEU A 107 3.98 13.55 47.60
C LEU A 107 3.26 12.32 47.09
N VAL A 108 3.89 11.58 46.20
CA VAL A 108 3.42 10.29 45.71
C VAL A 108 4.31 9.20 46.26
N TYR A 109 3.68 8.15 46.82
CA TYR A 109 4.45 7.14 47.51
C TYR A 109 3.93 5.73 47.30
N ASP A 110 4.87 4.76 47.32
CA ASP A 110 4.59 3.33 47.34
C ASP A 110 5.45 2.68 48.40
N PHE A 111 4.91 2.61 49.60
CA PHE A 111 5.47 1.87 50.75
C PHE A 111 4.40 1.60 51.80
N ASP A 112 4.64 0.60 52.63
CA ASP A 112 3.83 0.31 53.79
C ASP A 112 4.30 1.13 54.98
N VAL A 113 3.36 1.47 55.84
CA VAL A 113 3.59 2.28 57.05
C VAL A 113 3.89 1.38 58.26
N ALA A 114 4.90 1.72 58.98
CA ALA A 114 5.31 0.93 60.14
C ALA A 114 4.29 0.95 61.28
N ASN A 115 3.58 2.10 61.45
CA ASN A 115 2.56 2.31 62.44
C ASN A 115 1.38 3.07 61.84
N GLY A 116 0.14 2.86 62.33
CA GLY A 116 -1.08 3.48 61.84
C GLY A 116 -1.10 5.02 61.83
N ASP A 117 -0.25 5.66 62.61
CA ASP A 117 -0.09 7.12 62.67
C ASP A 117 0.35 7.75 61.32
N LEU A 118 1.28 7.09 60.59
CA LEU A 118 1.74 7.67 59.30
C LEU A 118 0.63 7.65 58.21
N SER A 119 -0.24 6.64 58.22
CA SER A 119 -1.38 6.60 57.29
C SER A 119 -2.40 7.71 57.56
N LYS A 120 -2.57 8.15 58.78
CA LYS A 120 -3.42 9.29 59.16
C LYS A 120 -2.78 10.60 58.72
N ILE A 121 -1.46 10.70 58.85
CA ILE A 121 -0.69 11.90 58.51
C ILE A 121 -0.66 12.09 56.99
N LEU A 122 -0.47 11.02 56.20
CA LEU A 122 -0.47 11.06 54.72
C LEU A 122 -1.88 11.04 54.12
N SER A 123 -2.81 11.75 54.73
CA SER A 123 -4.20 11.89 54.30
C SER A 123 -4.49 13.30 53.81
N ASN A 124 -5.27 13.45 52.74
CA ASN A 124 -5.73 14.75 52.26
C ASN A 124 -6.89 15.32 53.15
N LYS A 125 -7.40 14.51 54.09
CA LYS A 125 -8.35 14.92 55.14
C LYS A 125 -7.71 14.72 56.49
N LEU A 126 -7.09 15.76 57.02
CA LEU A 126 -6.36 15.72 58.26
C LEU A 126 -7.29 15.89 59.48
N ASP A 127 -7.19 14.99 60.44
CA ASP A 127 -7.80 15.16 61.75
C ASP A 127 -6.94 16.08 62.65
N SER A 128 -7.43 16.39 63.83
CA SER A 128 -6.72 17.24 64.80
C SER A 128 -5.35 16.69 65.23
N TYR A 129 -5.23 15.36 65.33
CA TYR A 129 -3.99 14.71 65.67
C TYR A 129 -2.95 14.88 64.52
N SER A 130 -3.34 14.61 63.29
CA SER A 130 -2.49 14.75 62.09
C SER A 130 -2.07 16.21 61.86
N ASN A 131 -2.98 17.14 62.06
CA ASN A 131 -2.65 18.58 62.01
C ASN A 131 -1.60 18.96 63.03
N ASN A 132 -1.70 18.52 64.27
CA ASN A 132 -0.72 18.82 65.30
C ASN A 132 0.66 18.22 64.97
N LYS A 133 0.70 16.98 64.44
CA LYS A 133 1.95 16.37 63.96
C LYS A 133 2.64 17.17 62.87
N TRP A 134 1.87 17.61 61.86
CA TRP A 134 2.40 18.44 60.77
C TRP A 134 2.89 19.80 61.30
N LYS A 135 2.15 20.43 62.20
CA LYS A 135 2.58 21.69 62.84
C LYS A 135 3.91 21.54 63.59
N ASN A 136 4.08 20.43 64.34
CA ASN A 136 5.33 20.18 65.07
C ASN A 136 6.51 19.97 64.08
N VAL A 137 6.33 19.17 63.01
CA VAL A 137 7.40 18.96 61.99
C VAL A 137 7.79 20.26 61.30
N ILE A 138 6.82 21.08 60.98
CA ILE A 138 7.07 22.41 60.34
C ILE A 138 7.77 23.35 61.32
N SER A 139 7.42 23.33 62.64
CA SER A 139 8.08 24.14 63.66
C SER A 139 9.57 23.74 63.80
N GLU A 140 9.88 22.44 63.82
CA GLU A 140 11.26 21.96 63.85
C GLU A 140 12.06 22.41 62.61
N ILE A 141 11.46 22.33 61.41
CA ILE A 141 12.08 22.81 60.16
C ILE A 141 12.34 24.33 60.24
N LYS A 142 11.39 25.07 60.79
CA LYS A 142 11.51 26.53 60.98
C LYS A 142 12.66 26.89 61.94
N GLU A 143 12.82 26.16 63.01
CA GLU A 143 13.91 26.37 63.97
C GLU A 143 15.26 26.09 63.34
N GLU A 144 15.37 25.00 62.52
CA GLU A 144 16.60 24.60 61.84
C GLU A 144 16.96 25.55 60.67
N ASN A 145 15.99 26.28 60.08
CA ASN A 145 16.18 27.15 58.93
C ASN A 145 15.55 28.54 59.19
N ALA A 146 15.91 29.12 60.32
CA ALA A 146 15.40 30.42 60.75
C ALA A 146 15.72 31.59 59.79
N GLU A 147 16.74 31.43 58.93
CA GLU A 147 17.18 32.37 57.92
C GLU A 147 16.19 32.45 56.71
N TRP A 148 15.28 31.49 56.52
CA TRP A 148 14.29 31.55 55.46
C TRP A 148 13.24 32.63 55.72
N ASN A 149 12.57 33.09 54.66
CA ASN A 149 11.55 34.15 54.76
C ASN A 149 10.19 33.60 55.27
N TRP A 150 10.07 33.50 56.63
CA TRP A 150 8.86 33.00 57.30
C TRP A 150 7.82 34.11 57.55
N ARG A 151 8.04 35.35 57.10
CA ARG A 151 7.24 36.55 57.53
C ARG A 151 5.74 36.42 57.27
N ASP A 152 5.35 35.82 56.13
CA ASP A 152 3.94 35.69 55.74
C ASP A 152 3.55 34.17 55.58
N PHE A 153 4.19 33.28 56.31
CA PHE A 153 3.87 31.88 56.27
C PHE A 153 2.56 31.61 57.03
N SER A 154 1.59 30.91 56.34
CA SER A 154 0.37 30.39 56.93
C SER A 154 0.35 28.88 56.77
N TYR A 155 0.25 28.17 57.90
CA TYR A 155 0.12 26.72 57.93
C TYR A 155 -1.11 26.27 57.11
N GLU A 156 -2.25 26.93 57.32
CA GLU A 156 -3.50 26.57 56.69
C GLU A 156 -3.43 26.73 55.17
N ASN A 157 -2.75 27.76 54.68
CA ASN A 157 -2.56 27.98 53.23
C ASN A 157 -1.57 27.00 52.62
N PHE A 158 -0.49 26.67 53.33
CA PHE A 158 0.46 25.64 52.84
C PHE A 158 -0.21 24.24 52.73
N MET A 159 -0.99 23.86 53.73
CA MET A 159 -1.68 22.56 53.72
C MET A 159 -2.79 22.48 52.64
N LYS A 160 -3.31 23.60 52.15
CA LYS A 160 -4.25 23.61 51.03
C LYS A 160 -3.59 23.26 49.67
N VAL A 161 -2.32 23.56 49.50
CA VAL A 161 -1.56 23.30 48.29
C VAL A 161 -0.75 22.01 48.33
N LEU A 162 -0.71 21.32 49.47
CA LEU A 162 -0.05 20.05 49.66
C LEU A 162 -1.02 18.89 49.45
N ARG A 163 -0.63 17.89 48.67
CA ARG A 163 -1.39 16.69 48.35
C ARG A 163 -0.58 15.43 48.62
N PHE A 164 -1.27 14.35 48.98
CA PHE A 164 -0.69 13.03 49.22
C PHE A 164 -1.40 12.01 48.33
N GLU A 165 -0.67 11.16 47.65
CA GLU A 165 -1.20 10.07 46.83
C GLU A 165 -0.41 8.78 47.09
N ARG A 166 -1.12 7.70 47.43
CA ARG A 166 -0.53 6.36 47.41
C ARG A 166 -0.80 5.75 46.06
N LYS A 167 0.27 5.37 45.34
CA LYS A 167 0.18 4.75 44.01
C LYS A 167 1.15 3.57 43.95
N LYS A 168 0.62 2.35 43.81
CA LYS A 168 1.45 1.16 43.78
C LYS A 168 2.16 1.03 42.45
N LYS A 169 3.40 0.52 42.48
CA LYS A 169 4.23 0.30 41.31
C LYS A 169 3.57 -0.65 40.26
N GLU A 170 2.95 -1.72 40.77
CA GLU A 170 2.24 -2.71 39.94
C GLU A 170 1.02 -2.11 39.25
N GLU A 171 0.30 -1.21 39.90
CA GLU A 171 -0.85 -0.51 39.33
C GLU A 171 -0.43 0.43 38.20
N LEU A 172 0.72 1.09 38.34
CA LEU A 172 1.25 1.99 37.31
C LEU A 172 1.50 1.30 35.97
N CYS A 173 2.04 0.09 35.96
CA CYS A 173 2.27 -0.66 34.72
C CYS A 173 0.96 -0.89 33.94
N VAL A 174 -0.07 -1.36 34.64
CA VAL A 174 -1.40 -1.62 34.06
C VAL A 174 -2.06 -0.34 33.55
N GLU A 175 -1.94 0.74 34.33
CA GLU A 175 -2.53 2.04 33.93
C GLU A 175 -1.81 2.67 32.76
N ILE A 176 -0.48 2.56 32.65
CA ILE A 176 0.28 3.01 31.48
C ILE A 176 -0.20 2.28 30.22
N GLU A 177 -0.33 0.96 30.27
CA GLU A 177 -0.84 0.18 29.14
C GLU A 177 -2.27 0.59 28.78
N LYS A 178 -3.14 0.76 29.78
CA LYS A 178 -4.51 1.25 29.55
C LYS A 178 -4.53 2.64 28.91
N LEU A 179 -3.71 3.57 29.39
CA LEU A 179 -3.61 4.92 28.83
C LEU A 179 -3.06 4.91 27.38
N LEU A 180 -2.12 4.02 27.06
CA LEU A 180 -1.67 3.83 25.68
C LEU A 180 -2.79 3.32 24.77
N ILE A 181 -3.63 2.38 25.28
CA ILE A 181 -4.82 1.92 24.56
C ILE A 181 -5.84 3.05 24.40
N ASP A 182 -6.16 3.74 25.48
CA ASP A 182 -7.22 4.76 25.48
C ASP A 182 -6.85 5.99 24.63
N ASN A 183 -5.62 6.49 24.76
CA ASN A 183 -5.18 7.71 24.08
C ASN A 183 -4.74 7.46 22.64
N TYR A 184 -4.05 6.34 22.35
CA TYR A 184 -3.42 6.06 21.06
C TYR A 184 -4.04 4.87 20.32
N LYS A 185 -5.04 4.21 20.92
CA LYS A 185 -5.73 3.03 20.34
C LYS A 185 -4.79 1.86 19.98
N ILE A 186 -3.67 1.75 20.70
CA ILE A 186 -2.69 0.69 20.52
C ILE A 186 -3.27 -0.62 21.06
N MET A 187 -3.64 -1.54 20.16
CA MET A 187 -4.19 -2.86 20.50
C MET A 187 -3.28 -3.96 19.94
N THR A 188 -2.10 -4.12 20.51
CA THR A 188 -1.10 -5.09 20.04
C THR A 188 -0.33 -5.70 21.18
N ASP A 189 0.16 -6.93 21.00
CA ASP A 189 1.10 -7.57 21.94
C ASP A 189 2.40 -6.77 22.11
N ASN A 190 2.65 -5.81 21.24
CA ASN A 190 3.81 -4.91 21.28
C ASN A 190 3.62 -3.71 22.22
N ILE A 191 2.50 -3.58 22.94
CA ILE A 191 2.23 -2.43 23.83
C ILE A 191 3.38 -2.18 24.82
N VAL A 192 4.05 -3.24 25.26
CA VAL A 192 5.24 -3.18 26.14
C VAL A 192 6.38 -2.42 25.47
N MET A 193 6.54 -2.48 24.16
CA MET A 193 7.59 -1.74 23.43
C MET A 193 7.36 -0.24 23.51
N TYR A 194 6.12 0.22 23.38
CA TYR A 194 5.76 1.64 23.53
C TYR A 194 5.98 2.14 24.95
N ALA A 195 5.56 1.35 25.93
CA ALA A 195 5.80 1.66 27.35
C ALA A 195 7.31 1.75 27.64
N ASN A 196 8.12 0.86 27.08
CA ASN A 196 9.58 0.90 27.25
C ASN A 196 10.22 2.07 26.50
N ALA A 197 9.78 2.41 25.29
CA ALA A 197 10.25 3.58 24.57
C ALA A 197 9.99 4.87 25.37
N LEU A 198 8.79 5.00 25.95
CA LEU A 198 8.47 6.15 26.79
C LEU A 198 9.32 6.19 28.08
N LYS A 199 9.60 5.04 28.72
CA LYS A 199 10.50 4.96 29.88
C LYS A 199 11.91 5.42 29.53
N ILE A 200 12.43 5.02 28.37
CA ILE A 200 13.76 5.44 27.89
C ILE A 200 13.78 6.96 27.66
N LEU A 201 12.76 7.51 27.00
CA LEU A 201 12.65 8.97 26.82
C LEU A 201 12.61 9.71 28.17
N CYS A 202 11.85 9.21 29.15
CA CYS A 202 11.84 9.80 30.49
C CYS A 202 13.22 9.73 31.16
N LEU A 203 13.96 8.61 31.02
CA LEU A 203 15.32 8.47 31.55
C LEU A 203 16.29 9.51 30.96
N GLU A 204 16.30 9.64 29.61
CA GLU A 204 17.15 10.62 28.91
C GLU A 204 16.82 12.05 29.34
N LYS A 205 15.54 12.38 29.50
CA LYS A 205 15.13 13.69 29.99
C LYS A 205 15.52 13.92 31.46
N MET A 206 15.45 12.91 32.32
CA MET A 206 15.91 13.00 33.71
C MET A 206 17.42 13.25 33.80
N GLU A 207 18.24 12.54 33.02
CA GLU A 207 19.69 12.76 32.95
C GLU A 207 20.05 14.19 32.56
N GLN A 208 19.26 14.80 31.69
CA GLN A 208 19.52 16.15 31.15
C GLN A 208 18.77 17.25 31.92
N ARG A 209 18.00 16.91 32.96
CA ARG A 209 17.03 17.84 33.58
C ARG A 209 16.15 18.52 32.52
N GLY A 210 15.69 17.69 31.56
CA GLY A 210 14.97 18.15 30.38
C GLY A 210 13.48 18.29 30.58
N ARG A 211 12.84 18.84 29.57
CA ARG A 211 11.39 19.01 29.49
C ARG A 211 10.80 18.00 28.51
N ILE A 212 9.53 17.63 28.75
CA ILE A 212 8.75 16.78 27.89
C ILE A 212 7.33 17.31 27.81
N ASN A 213 6.74 17.33 26.61
CA ASN A 213 5.36 17.71 26.38
C ASN A 213 4.63 16.62 25.58
N LYS A 214 3.35 16.84 25.31
CA LYS A 214 2.53 15.89 24.56
C LYS A 214 3.05 15.66 23.14
N ASP A 215 3.50 16.70 22.45
CA ASP A 215 3.98 16.60 21.06
C ASP A 215 5.20 15.68 20.96
N GLU A 216 6.14 15.76 21.91
CA GLU A 216 7.31 14.85 21.95
C GLU A 216 6.88 13.39 22.19
N VAL A 217 5.85 13.17 23.00
CA VAL A 217 5.30 11.82 23.21
C VAL A 217 4.61 11.32 21.94
N ASP A 218 3.84 12.15 21.25
CA ASP A 218 3.16 11.81 20.01
C ASP A 218 4.18 11.45 18.91
N ILE A 219 5.27 12.21 18.80
CA ILE A 219 6.40 11.91 17.90
C ILE A 219 7.06 10.57 18.27
N LEU A 220 7.29 10.31 19.57
CA LEU A 220 7.88 9.06 20.04
C LEU A 220 6.99 7.87 19.67
N ILE A 221 5.69 7.95 19.92
CA ILE A 221 4.73 6.89 19.58
C ILE A 221 4.75 6.63 18.06
N ALA A 222 4.70 7.69 17.24
CA ALA A 222 4.76 7.56 15.79
C ALA A 222 6.07 6.91 15.32
N SER A 223 7.22 7.33 15.85
CA SER A 223 8.53 6.78 15.50
C SER A 223 8.70 5.32 15.95
N THR A 224 8.19 4.99 17.14
CA THR A 224 8.17 3.60 17.64
C THR A 224 7.33 2.72 16.74
N THR A 225 6.18 3.22 16.29
CA THR A 225 5.32 2.62 15.27
C THR A 225 6.11 2.28 14.01
N ASP A 226 6.79 3.26 13.45
CA ASP A 226 7.59 3.08 12.24
C ASP A 226 8.74 2.08 12.46
N ASN A 227 9.39 2.10 13.60
CA ASN A 227 10.47 1.18 13.93
C ASN A 227 9.97 -0.26 14.08
N ILE A 228 8.83 -0.49 14.74
CA ILE A 228 8.21 -1.82 14.84
C ILE A 228 7.85 -2.33 13.45
N SER A 229 7.27 -1.49 12.59
CA SER A 229 6.90 -1.86 11.23
C SER A 229 8.12 -2.14 10.34
N LYS A 230 9.20 -1.37 10.47
CA LYS A 230 10.48 -1.56 9.75
C LYS A 230 11.29 -2.75 10.28
N GLY A 231 11.20 -3.05 11.56
CA GLY A 231 11.90 -4.17 12.19
C GLY A 231 11.51 -5.55 11.70
N THR A 232 10.33 -5.68 11.09
CA THR A 232 9.87 -6.89 10.40
C THR A 232 10.38 -6.87 8.97
N LYS A 233 11.48 -6.88 8.50
CA LYS A 233 11.98 -6.97 7.08
C LYS A 233 10.86 -7.23 6.04
N ASN A 234 9.73 -6.53 6.17
CA ASN A 234 8.55 -6.73 5.35
C ASN A 234 8.79 -6.06 3.98
N PRO A 235 8.84 -6.81 2.87
CA PRO A 235 9.03 -6.25 1.53
C PRO A 235 7.99 -5.20 1.13
N ALA A 236 6.80 -5.23 1.76
CA ALA A 236 5.71 -4.29 1.47
C ALA A 236 6.09 -2.82 1.70
N HIS A 237 7.13 -2.54 2.48
CA HIS A 237 7.68 -1.17 2.57
C HIS A 237 8.17 -0.60 1.23
N GLY A 238 8.56 -1.46 0.29
CA GLY A 238 8.93 -1.05 -1.07
C GLY A 238 7.72 -0.81 -1.99
N TRP A 239 6.56 -1.35 -1.64
CA TRP A 239 5.34 -1.31 -2.46
C TRP A 239 4.27 -0.37 -1.93
N ILE A 240 4.42 0.13 -0.70
CA ILE A 240 3.46 1.00 -0.02
C ILE A 240 4.14 2.32 0.31
N ARG A 241 3.53 3.41 -0.13
CA ARG A 241 3.99 4.77 0.15
C ARG A 241 2.94 5.47 1.02
N LYS A 242 3.32 5.92 2.22
CA LYS A 242 2.49 6.84 3.01
C LYS A 242 2.56 8.23 2.37
N VAL A 243 1.41 8.83 2.12
CA VAL A 243 1.32 10.16 1.51
C VAL A 243 1.42 11.20 2.62
N SER A 244 2.44 12.04 2.55
CA SER A 244 2.57 13.24 3.39
C SER A 244 2.05 14.45 2.63
N PHE A 245 1.27 15.29 3.31
CA PHE A 245 0.76 16.55 2.77
C PHE A 245 1.51 17.72 3.40
N ASP A 246 2.85 17.72 3.30
CA ASP A 246 3.68 18.77 3.87
C ASP A 246 3.95 19.88 2.83
N TYR A 247 3.75 21.14 3.25
CA TYR A 247 3.98 22.31 2.40
C TYR A 247 5.48 22.63 2.23
N SER A 248 6.38 22.01 3.00
CA SER A 248 7.82 22.30 2.96
C SER A 248 8.51 21.88 1.65
N ASP A 249 7.93 20.91 0.91
CA ASP A 249 8.52 20.36 -0.33
C ASP A 249 7.98 20.95 -1.63
N ILE A 250 7.21 22.03 -1.57
CA ILE A 250 6.62 22.66 -2.76
C ILE A 250 7.70 23.38 -3.57
N LYS A 251 8.23 22.69 -4.58
CA LYS A 251 9.03 23.37 -5.63
C LYS A 251 8.09 24.23 -6.47
N ASN A 252 8.42 25.51 -6.63
CA ASN A 252 7.67 26.50 -7.43
C ASN A 252 7.77 26.21 -8.94
N THR A 253 7.06 25.19 -9.43
CA THR A 253 6.88 24.94 -10.88
C THR A 253 5.40 25.07 -11.22
N ASP A 254 4.90 26.31 -11.28
CA ASP A 254 3.47 26.63 -11.40
C ASP A 254 2.84 26.35 -12.77
N PHE A 255 3.63 26.18 -13.81
CA PHE A 255 3.14 26.24 -15.17
C PHE A 255 2.64 24.91 -15.74
N ASP A 256 2.99 23.76 -15.15
CA ASP A 256 2.89 22.49 -15.86
C ASP A 256 1.54 21.77 -15.75
N TYR A 257 0.71 22.08 -14.76
CA TYR A 257 -0.53 21.32 -14.53
C TYR A 257 -1.51 21.40 -15.71
N TYR A 258 -1.71 22.61 -16.24
CA TYR A 258 -2.64 22.86 -17.35
C TYR A 258 -2.07 22.48 -18.74
N GLU A 259 -0.79 22.15 -18.82
CA GLU A 259 -0.19 21.54 -20.03
C GLU A 259 -0.65 20.07 -20.24
N GLY A 260 -1.50 19.54 -19.37
CA GLY A 260 -2.08 18.21 -19.50
C GLY A 260 -1.11 17.10 -19.07
N LYS A 261 -0.43 17.29 -17.94
CA LYS A 261 0.39 16.25 -17.28
C LYS A 261 -0.43 15.39 -16.32
N LYS A 262 0.16 14.23 -15.90
CA LYS A 262 -0.39 13.44 -14.79
C LYS A 262 -0.36 14.29 -13.50
N PRO A 263 -1.44 14.30 -12.67
CA PRO A 263 -1.48 15.05 -11.41
C PRO A 263 -0.55 14.45 -10.36
N THR A 264 -0.06 15.30 -9.47
CA THR A 264 0.69 14.92 -8.26
C THR A 264 -0.06 15.41 -7.02
N PHE A 265 0.28 14.87 -5.84
CA PHE A 265 -0.29 15.39 -4.58
C PHE A 265 0.08 16.86 -4.34
N ASN A 266 1.22 17.33 -4.84
CA ASN A 266 1.60 18.74 -4.77
C ASN A 266 0.66 19.63 -5.58
N ASP A 267 0.17 19.19 -6.75
CA ASP A 267 -0.81 19.92 -7.55
C ASP A 267 -2.14 20.07 -6.79
N ILE A 268 -2.52 19.04 -6.02
CA ILE A 268 -3.72 19.04 -5.15
C ILE A 268 -3.55 20.05 -4.00
N LEU A 269 -2.40 20.01 -3.29
CA LEU A 269 -2.07 20.94 -2.19
C LEU A 269 -2.15 22.41 -2.62
N ARG A 270 -1.75 22.69 -3.85
CA ARG A 270 -1.76 24.03 -4.46
C ARG A 270 -3.14 24.46 -4.97
N GLY A 271 -4.14 23.57 -4.92
CA GLY A 271 -5.49 23.87 -5.40
C GLY A 271 -5.57 24.10 -6.92
N LEU A 272 -4.64 23.51 -7.71
CA LEU A 272 -4.61 23.69 -9.16
C LEU A 272 -5.77 22.99 -9.88
N PRO A 273 -6.20 21.76 -9.50
CA PRO A 273 -7.30 21.08 -10.17
C PRO A 273 -8.64 21.79 -9.95
N VAL A 274 -9.42 21.87 -11.02
CA VAL A 274 -10.79 22.40 -10.96
C VAL A 274 -11.64 21.55 -10.02
N GLU A 275 -12.50 22.21 -9.24
CA GLU A 275 -13.46 21.54 -8.37
C GLU A 275 -14.58 20.89 -9.18
N ARG A 276 -14.88 19.63 -8.84
CA ARG A 276 -15.95 18.81 -9.42
C ARG A 276 -16.86 18.34 -8.28
N GLU A 277 -17.52 19.30 -7.62
CA GLU A 277 -18.20 19.14 -6.34
C GLU A 277 -19.16 17.92 -6.31
N VAL A 278 -19.94 17.72 -7.38
CA VAL A 278 -20.91 16.62 -7.47
C VAL A 278 -20.20 15.28 -7.41
N LEU A 279 -19.17 15.08 -8.25
CA LEU A 279 -18.42 13.84 -8.31
C LEU A 279 -17.57 13.62 -7.04
N GLU A 280 -16.96 14.67 -6.50
CA GLU A 280 -16.21 14.60 -5.24
C GLU A 280 -17.12 14.19 -4.07
N SER A 281 -18.35 14.75 -4.02
CA SER A 281 -19.35 14.37 -3.02
C SER A 281 -19.84 12.93 -3.19
N GLU A 282 -20.05 12.47 -4.43
CA GLU A 282 -20.45 11.10 -4.73
C GLU A 282 -19.37 10.11 -4.29
N ILE A 283 -18.10 10.37 -4.63
CA ILE A 283 -16.97 9.53 -4.23
C ILE A 283 -16.81 9.49 -2.71
N LYS A 284 -16.97 10.64 -2.01
CA LYS A 284 -16.93 10.69 -0.54
C LYS A 284 -18.03 9.83 0.08
N LYS A 285 -19.25 9.95 -0.40
CA LYS A 285 -20.38 9.11 0.06
C LYS A 285 -20.12 7.63 -0.20
N SER A 286 -19.54 7.31 -1.35
CA SER A 286 -19.14 5.93 -1.65
C SER A 286 -18.09 5.41 -0.66
N ILE A 287 -17.05 6.19 -0.35
CA ILE A 287 -16.01 5.82 0.62
C ILE A 287 -16.61 5.64 2.03
N GLU A 288 -17.55 6.48 2.44
CA GLU A 288 -18.23 6.35 3.73
C GLU A 288 -19.03 5.04 3.81
N SER A 289 -19.82 4.73 2.78
CA SER A 289 -20.75 3.61 2.74
C SER A 289 -20.08 2.28 2.36
N ASN A 290 -19.06 2.30 1.52
CA ASN A 290 -18.40 1.13 0.97
C ASN A 290 -16.96 1.00 1.47
N ARG A 291 -16.36 -0.17 1.25
CA ARG A 291 -14.94 -0.44 1.53
C ARG A 291 -14.07 -0.20 0.32
N VAL A 292 -14.61 -0.51 -0.85
CA VAL A 292 -13.92 -0.37 -2.12
C VAL A 292 -14.72 0.57 -3.02
N THR A 293 -14.09 1.65 -3.45
CA THR A 293 -14.64 2.60 -4.41
C THR A 293 -13.77 2.57 -5.66
N VAL A 294 -14.36 2.19 -6.79
CA VAL A 294 -13.67 2.14 -8.09
C VAL A 294 -14.10 3.34 -8.93
N ILE A 295 -13.14 4.11 -9.41
CA ILE A 295 -13.35 5.23 -10.32
C ILE A 295 -12.95 4.79 -11.73
N LYS A 296 -13.94 4.55 -12.59
CA LYS A 296 -13.76 4.01 -13.94
C LYS A 296 -14.03 5.06 -15.00
N ALA A 297 -13.11 5.26 -15.94
CA ALA A 297 -13.31 6.12 -17.12
C ALA A 297 -12.20 5.92 -18.16
N SER A 298 -12.36 6.46 -19.36
CA SER A 298 -11.29 6.58 -20.34
C SER A 298 -10.12 7.44 -19.81
N SER A 299 -8.96 7.36 -20.46
CA SER A 299 -7.81 8.22 -20.13
C SER A 299 -8.18 9.69 -20.33
N GLY A 300 -7.64 10.58 -19.49
CA GLY A 300 -7.89 12.03 -19.59
C GLY A 300 -9.19 12.53 -18.95
N GLN A 301 -9.96 11.69 -18.26
CA GLN A 301 -11.19 12.09 -17.52
C GLN A 301 -10.94 12.56 -16.07
N GLY A 302 -9.68 12.63 -15.63
CA GLY A 302 -9.33 13.14 -14.31
C GLY A 302 -9.58 12.18 -13.15
N LYS A 303 -9.57 10.85 -13.37
CA LYS A 303 -9.73 9.81 -12.32
C LYS A 303 -8.74 9.98 -11.17
N THR A 304 -7.44 10.00 -11.50
CA THR A 304 -6.33 10.18 -10.55
C THR A 304 -6.48 11.48 -9.76
N THR A 305 -6.83 12.58 -10.44
CA THR A 305 -7.07 13.88 -9.81
C THR A 305 -8.18 13.83 -8.77
N LEU A 306 -9.32 13.20 -9.12
CA LEU A 306 -10.45 13.05 -8.21
C LEU A 306 -10.10 12.15 -7.01
N ALA A 307 -9.43 11.02 -7.25
CA ALA A 307 -8.99 10.13 -6.18
C ALA A 307 -8.08 10.87 -5.19
N MET A 308 -7.09 11.62 -5.68
CA MET A 308 -6.17 12.40 -4.85
C MET A 308 -6.86 13.55 -4.11
N LYS A 309 -7.78 14.30 -4.76
CA LYS A 309 -8.54 15.39 -4.13
C LYS A 309 -9.43 14.87 -3.01
N VAL A 310 -10.16 13.80 -3.25
CA VAL A 310 -11.02 13.20 -2.22
C VAL A 310 -10.17 12.66 -1.07
N ALA A 311 -9.06 11.96 -1.35
CA ALA A 311 -8.14 11.49 -0.32
C ALA A 311 -7.59 12.65 0.51
N TYR A 312 -7.16 13.74 -0.13
CA TYR A 312 -6.71 14.95 0.56
C TYR A 312 -7.79 15.53 1.47
N SER A 313 -9.02 15.59 1.01
CA SER A 313 -10.14 16.13 1.82
C SER A 313 -10.48 15.26 3.04
N LEU A 314 -10.10 13.97 3.01
CA LEU A 314 -10.33 13.00 4.08
C LEU A 314 -9.09 12.76 4.97
N ARG A 315 -7.99 13.50 4.78
CA ARG A 315 -6.70 13.30 5.47
C ARG A 315 -6.77 13.43 7.00
N GLU A 316 -7.73 14.22 7.53
CA GLU A 316 -7.95 14.34 8.97
C GLU A 316 -8.63 13.11 9.58
N GLN A 317 -9.31 12.30 8.75
CA GLN A 317 -10.06 11.11 9.18
C GLN A 317 -9.30 9.81 8.89
N TYR A 318 -8.45 9.82 7.86
CA TYR A 318 -7.74 8.65 7.35
C TYR A 318 -6.25 8.92 7.14
N SER A 319 -5.43 7.92 7.42
CA SER A 319 -4.03 7.89 6.98
C SER A 319 -3.98 7.46 5.51
N ILE A 320 -3.46 8.34 4.64
CA ILE A 320 -3.49 8.12 3.19
C ILE A 320 -2.25 7.32 2.76
N TYR A 321 -2.49 6.25 2.02
CA TYR A 321 -1.46 5.37 1.46
C TYR A 321 -1.64 5.19 -0.03
N GLN A 322 -0.55 5.10 -0.77
CA GLN A 322 -0.53 4.69 -2.16
C GLN A 322 0.09 3.29 -2.24
N LEU A 323 -0.63 2.34 -2.81
CA LEU A 323 -0.10 1.03 -3.16
C LEU A 323 0.49 1.12 -4.57
N LEU A 324 1.73 0.64 -4.74
CA LEU A 324 2.48 0.74 -6.00
C LEU A 324 2.56 -0.58 -6.74
N TRP A 325 2.34 -1.71 -6.05
CA TRP A 325 2.53 -3.03 -6.59
C TRP A 325 1.75 -4.09 -5.82
N CYS A 326 1.07 -5.01 -6.52
CA CYS A 326 0.38 -6.17 -5.96
C CYS A 326 0.03 -7.17 -7.08
N ASN A 327 0.97 -8.04 -7.50
CA ASN A 327 0.73 -8.99 -8.58
C ASN A 327 1.02 -10.46 -8.22
N ASP A 328 1.40 -10.75 -6.97
CA ASP A 328 1.68 -12.09 -6.46
C ASP A 328 1.02 -12.29 -5.09
N ARG A 329 0.55 -13.49 -4.84
CA ARG A 329 -0.09 -13.87 -3.56
C ARG A 329 0.83 -13.70 -2.34
N LYS A 330 2.14 -13.92 -2.48
CA LYS A 330 3.11 -13.68 -1.39
C LYS A 330 3.19 -12.20 -1.03
N GLU A 331 3.06 -11.33 -2.02
CA GLU A 331 3.02 -9.88 -1.82
C GLU A 331 1.78 -9.46 -1.05
N ILE A 332 0.62 -10.07 -1.35
CA ILE A 332 -0.63 -9.83 -0.64
C ILE A 332 -0.46 -10.04 0.87
N LEU A 333 0.13 -11.15 1.29
CA LEU A 333 0.33 -11.46 2.71
C LEU A 333 1.22 -10.41 3.40
N ASN A 334 2.24 -9.93 2.72
CA ASN A 334 3.11 -8.88 3.22
C ASN A 334 2.36 -7.54 3.33
N ILE A 335 1.53 -7.19 2.35
CA ILE A 335 0.71 -5.98 2.34
C ILE A 335 -0.33 -6.04 3.47
N ILE A 336 -1.00 -7.19 3.65
CA ILE A 336 -1.95 -7.39 4.74
C ILE A 336 -1.27 -7.23 6.10
N SER A 337 -0.13 -7.87 6.31
CA SER A 337 0.64 -7.76 7.55
C SER A 337 1.04 -6.30 7.84
N TYR A 338 1.42 -5.55 6.80
CA TYR A 338 1.74 -4.13 6.93
C TYR A 338 0.54 -3.32 7.43
N PHE A 339 -0.63 -3.48 6.81
CA PHE A 339 -1.83 -2.72 7.19
C PHE A 339 -2.46 -3.21 8.50
N ASP A 340 -2.39 -4.51 8.81
CA ASP A 340 -2.88 -5.05 10.08
C ASP A 340 -2.16 -4.41 11.27
N ILE A 341 -0.83 -4.26 11.18
CA ILE A 341 -0.04 -3.54 12.19
C ILE A 341 -0.53 -2.09 12.29
N ARG A 342 -0.69 -1.37 11.19
CA ARG A 342 -1.13 0.04 11.19
C ARG A 342 -2.52 0.23 11.79
N VAL A 343 -3.46 -0.65 11.47
CA VAL A 343 -4.81 -0.62 12.06
C VAL A 343 -4.78 -0.93 13.55
N LYS A 344 -3.98 -1.91 13.98
CA LYS A 344 -3.80 -2.22 15.41
C LYS A 344 -3.18 -1.06 16.20
N MET A 345 -2.49 -0.16 15.52
CA MET A 345 -1.91 1.07 16.08
C MET A 345 -2.89 2.25 16.03
N GLY A 346 -4.14 2.02 15.67
CA GLY A 346 -5.19 3.02 15.61
C GLY A 346 -5.26 3.84 14.33
N GLU A 347 -4.41 3.55 13.31
CA GLU A 347 -4.55 4.19 12.01
C GLU A 347 -5.80 3.68 11.28
N LYS A 348 -6.38 4.54 10.46
CA LYS A 348 -7.46 4.21 9.53
C LYS A 348 -6.95 4.37 8.10
N PRO A 349 -6.40 3.33 7.48
CA PRO A 349 -5.84 3.45 6.14
C PRO A 349 -6.89 3.76 5.08
N LEU A 350 -6.62 4.75 4.24
CA LEU A 350 -7.25 4.95 2.94
C LEU A 350 -6.19 4.66 1.88
N ILE A 351 -6.34 3.54 1.20
CA ILE A 351 -5.36 3.00 0.27
C ILE A 351 -5.78 3.38 -1.15
N ILE A 352 -4.88 3.98 -1.90
CA ILE A 352 -5.09 4.36 -3.30
C ILE A 352 -4.32 3.39 -4.19
N ILE A 353 -5.02 2.72 -5.11
CA ILE A 353 -4.46 2.04 -6.27
C ILE A 353 -4.75 2.93 -7.47
N ASP A 354 -3.71 3.56 -8.00
CA ASP A 354 -3.86 4.45 -9.15
C ASP A 354 -3.50 3.73 -10.45
N ASN A 355 -4.47 3.65 -11.34
CA ASN A 355 -4.40 2.99 -12.63
C ASN A 355 -4.24 1.46 -12.52
N LEU A 356 -5.34 0.78 -12.21
CA LEU A 356 -5.39 -0.69 -12.16
C LEU A 356 -4.92 -1.31 -13.49
N ASP A 357 -3.88 -2.14 -13.40
CA ASP A 357 -3.26 -2.83 -14.53
C ASP A 357 -2.58 -4.14 -14.08
N SER A 358 -1.70 -4.71 -14.89
CA SER A 358 -1.00 -5.96 -14.58
C SER A 358 -0.13 -5.92 -13.32
N GLU A 359 0.27 -4.73 -12.86
CA GLU A 359 1.02 -4.55 -11.60
C GLU A 359 0.14 -4.80 -10.38
N PHE A 360 -1.17 -4.81 -10.56
CA PHE A 360 -2.20 -5.01 -9.55
C PHE A 360 -3.12 -6.19 -9.87
N SER A 361 -2.65 -7.19 -10.61
CA SER A 361 -3.48 -8.34 -11.02
C SER A 361 -4.15 -9.06 -9.85
N GLU A 362 -3.55 -9.02 -8.66
CA GLU A 362 -4.03 -9.68 -7.44
C GLU A 362 -4.81 -8.73 -6.48
N TRP A 363 -5.20 -7.53 -6.92
CA TRP A 363 -5.89 -6.56 -6.07
C TRP A 363 -7.21 -7.06 -5.48
N ASN A 364 -7.96 -7.88 -6.24
CA ASN A 364 -9.24 -8.43 -5.82
C ASN A 364 -9.06 -9.41 -4.66
N GLU A 365 -8.05 -10.26 -4.71
CA GLU A 365 -7.69 -11.17 -3.62
C GLU A 365 -7.16 -10.38 -2.41
N LEU A 366 -6.34 -9.35 -2.65
CA LEU A 366 -5.94 -8.41 -1.60
C LEU A 366 -7.16 -7.77 -0.91
N ALA A 367 -8.14 -7.29 -1.66
CA ALA A 367 -9.34 -6.67 -1.11
C ALA A 367 -10.19 -7.66 -0.29
N LYS A 368 -10.33 -8.92 -0.74
CA LYS A 368 -10.99 -10.00 0.00
C LYS A 368 -10.27 -10.28 1.32
N LEU A 369 -8.97 -10.47 1.29
CA LEU A 369 -8.18 -10.81 2.48
C LEU A 369 -8.01 -9.63 3.45
N LEU A 370 -7.91 -8.40 2.98
CA LEU A 370 -7.98 -7.22 3.84
C LEU A 370 -9.31 -7.17 4.60
N GLN A 371 -10.41 -7.54 3.94
CA GLN A 371 -11.72 -7.61 4.55
C GLN A 371 -11.78 -8.60 5.70
N GLU A 372 -11.08 -9.71 5.62
CA GLU A 372 -11.05 -10.77 6.64
C GLU A 372 -10.09 -10.44 7.79
N ASN A 373 -8.89 -9.95 7.50
CA ASN A 373 -7.80 -9.77 8.46
C ASN A 373 -7.79 -8.37 9.11
N VAL A 374 -7.95 -7.31 8.32
CA VAL A 374 -7.93 -5.91 8.81
C VAL A 374 -9.33 -5.43 9.19
N LYS A 375 -10.36 -6.24 8.94
CA LYS A 375 -11.76 -6.01 9.23
C LYS A 375 -12.24 -4.63 8.73
N TYR A 376 -12.92 -3.85 9.55
CA TYR A 376 -13.63 -2.64 9.10
C TYR A 376 -12.78 -1.36 9.07
N HIS A 377 -11.47 -1.44 9.26
CA HIS A 377 -10.64 -0.27 9.51
C HIS A 377 -9.83 0.21 8.29
N TYR A 378 -10.22 -0.18 7.07
CA TYR A 378 -9.58 0.31 5.85
C TYR A 378 -10.61 0.78 4.83
N LYS A 379 -10.17 1.62 3.92
CA LYS A 379 -10.88 2.02 2.69
C LYS A 379 -9.93 1.89 1.50
N LEU A 380 -10.46 1.51 0.36
CA LEU A 380 -9.70 1.34 -0.87
C LEU A 380 -10.33 2.18 -1.99
N ILE A 381 -9.52 3.03 -2.62
CA ILE A 381 -9.88 3.77 -3.83
C ILE A 381 -9.06 3.20 -4.97
N ILE A 382 -9.72 2.81 -6.05
CA ILE A 382 -9.08 2.28 -7.24
C ILE A 382 -9.44 3.18 -8.41
N THR A 383 -8.44 3.67 -9.15
CA THR A 383 -8.69 4.27 -10.45
C THR A 383 -8.38 3.26 -11.55
N THR A 384 -9.19 3.24 -12.61
CA THR A 384 -8.98 2.30 -13.70
C THR A 384 -9.46 2.88 -15.02
N ARG A 385 -8.83 2.47 -16.12
CA ARG A 385 -9.39 2.70 -17.45
C ARG A 385 -10.56 1.73 -17.67
N GLU A 386 -11.44 2.05 -18.58
CA GLU A 386 -12.57 1.18 -18.89
C GLU A 386 -12.09 -0.20 -19.37
N ASP A 387 -11.10 -0.20 -20.26
CA ASP A 387 -10.50 -1.40 -20.81
C ASP A 387 -9.77 -2.22 -19.75
N ASP A 388 -8.96 -1.57 -18.91
CA ASP A 388 -8.18 -2.22 -17.85
C ASP A 388 -9.09 -2.84 -16.77
N TRP A 389 -10.26 -2.24 -16.51
CA TRP A 389 -11.22 -2.80 -15.56
C TRP A 389 -11.66 -4.22 -15.97
N TYR A 390 -11.95 -4.44 -17.25
CA TYR A 390 -12.38 -5.77 -17.71
C TYR A 390 -11.23 -6.79 -17.76
N ASN A 391 -9.99 -6.31 -17.95
CA ASN A 391 -8.83 -7.18 -17.93
C ASN A 391 -8.39 -7.58 -16.52
N TYR A 392 -8.47 -6.65 -15.58
CA TYR A 392 -7.82 -6.79 -14.27
C TYR A 392 -8.79 -6.74 -13.09
N SER A 393 -10.11 -6.64 -13.31
CA SER A 393 -11.08 -6.68 -12.21
C SER A 393 -11.08 -8.02 -11.47
N GLY A 394 -10.86 -9.11 -12.17
CA GLY A 394 -10.91 -10.46 -11.61
C GLY A 394 -12.28 -10.79 -11.01
N ASP A 395 -12.35 -11.82 -10.16
CA ASP A 395 -13.56 -12.17 -9.43
C ASP A 395 -13.81 -11.20 -8.26
N ILE A 396 -14.79 -10.30 -8.41
CA ILE A 396 -15.20 -9.32 -7.41
C ILE A 396 -16.38 -9.80 -6.53
N SER A 397 -16.94 -10.99 -6.79
CA SER A 397 -18.14 -11.48 -6.10
C SER A 397 -17.96 -11.65 -4.59
N GLY A 398 -16.74 -11.92 -4.13
CA GLY A 398 -16.38 -12.03 -2.71
C GLY A 398 -16.12 -10.69 -2.01
N ILE A 399 -16.10 -9.57 -2.72
CA ILE A 399 -15.82 -8.25 -2.15
C ILE A 399 -17.14 -7.60 -1.71
N LYS A 400 -17.36 -7.54 -0.40
CA LYS A 400 -18.53 -6.87 0.17
C LYS A 400 -18.37 -5.36 0.13
N ALA A 401 -19.45 -4.63 -0.15
CA ALA A 401 -19.49 -3.17 -0.17
C ALA A 401 -18.44 -2.57 -1.15
N LEU A 402 -18.56 -2.95 -2.43
CA LEU A 402 -17.84 -2.37 -3.57
C LEU A 402 -18.80 -1.50 -4.38
N GLN A 403 -18.36 -0.31 -4.79
CA GLN A 403 -19.10 0.56 -5.71
C GLN A 403 -18.20 1.01 -6.85
N VAL A 404 -18.70 0.93 -8.09
CA VAL A 404 -18.05 1.43 -9.30
C VAL A 404 -18.72 2.74 -9.72
N ILE A 405 -17.92 3.80 -9.83
CA ILE A 405 -18.35 5.13 -10.30
C ILE A 405 -17.75 5.37 -11.68
N LYS A 406 -18.60 5.60 -12.67
CA LYS A 406 -18.19 5.88 -14.05
C LYS A 406 -18.14 7.39 -14.27
N LEU A 407 -17.02 7.88 -14.83
CA LEU A 407 -16.87 9.29 -15.18
C LEU A 407 -17.04 9.49 -16.68
N SER A 408 -17.79 10.54 -17.04
CA SER A 408 -17.86 11.09 -18.40
C SER A 408 -18.00 12.61 -18.30
N LEU A 409 -17.46 13.33 -19.26
CA LEU A 409 -17.66 14.79 -19.32
C LEU A 409 -19.03 15.09 -19.95
N GLU A 410 -19.96 15.53 -19.11
CA GLU A 410 -21.30 15.89 -19.53
C GLU A 410 -21.44 17.41 -19.73
N GLU A 411 -22.46 17.83 -20.48
CA GLU A 411 -22.70 19.24 -20.83
C GLU A 411 -22.83 20.13 -19.59
N LYS A 412 -23.51 19.65 -18.55
CA LYS A 412 -23.69 20.37 -17.29
C LYS A 412 -22.35 20.62 -16.59
N GLU A 413 -21.53 19.58 -16.49
CA GLU A 413 -20.21 19.64 -15.87
C GLU A 413 -19.26 20.55 -16.67
N ALA A 414 -19.29 20.45 -18.01
CA ALA A 414 -18.50 21.32 -18.87
C ALA A 414 -18.81 22.81 -18.61
N LYS A 415 -20.09 23.15 -18.43
CA LYS A 415 -20.51 24.51 -18.07
C LYS A 415 -19.96 24.94 -16.70
N GLU A 416 -20.07 24.07 -15.69
CA GLU A 416 -19.59 24.35 -14.33
C GLU A 416 -18.05 24.58 -14.33
N ILE A 417 -17.29 23.74 -15.04
CA ILE A 417 -15.83 23.89 -15.20
C ILE A 417 -15.49 25.24 -15.85
N TYR A 418 -16.20 25.61 -16.92
CA TYR A 418 -15.99 26.90 -17.58
C TYR A 418 -16.22 28.06 -16.59
N GLU A 419 -17.29 28.03 -15.81
CA GLU A 419 -17.61 29.07 -14.83
C GLU A 419 -16.55 29.17 -13.72
N VAL A 420 -16.05 28.02 -13.24
CA VAL A 420 -14.96 28.00 -12.23
C VAL A 420 -13.68 28.60 -12.78
N LEU A 421 -13.26 28.21 -13.99
CA LEU A 421 -12.06 28.74 -14.64
C LEU A 421 -12.21 30.23 -14.97
N SER A 422 -13.42 30.67 -15.36
CA SER A 422 -13.72 32.06 -15.60
C SER A 422 -13.57 32.92 -14.33
N LYS A 423 -14.14 32.49 -13.21
CA LYS A 423 -14.01 33.15 -11.91
C LYS A 423 -12.56 33.19 -11.43
N ALA A 424 -11.79 32.15 -11.70
CA ALA A 424 -10.37 32.08 -11.35
C ALA A 424 -9.46 32.88 -12.29
N GLY A 425 -9.99 33.53 -13.35
CA GLY A 425 -9.21 34.28 -14.33
C GLY A 425 -8.27 33.42 -15.17
N LYS A 426 -8.56 32.12 -15.30
CA LYS A 426 -7.72 31.14 -16.01
C LYS A 426 -8.20 30.81 -17.42
N LEU A 427 -9.31 31.42 -17.90
CA LEU A 427 -9.76 31.27 -19.28
C LEU A 427 -8.85 32.02 -20.24
N HIS A 428 -8.52 31.37 -21.34
CA HIS A 428 -7.83 32.07 -22.44
C HIS A 428 -8.73 33.16 -23.04
N PRO A 429 -8.20 34.34 -23.40
CA PRO A 429 -8.99 35.46 -23.90
C PRO A 429 -9.82 35.16 -25.16
N SER A 430 -9.43 34.19 -25.97
CA SER A 430 -10.19 33.77 -27.17
C SER A 430 -11.45 32.96 -26.84
N ILE A 431 -11.56 32.42 -25.65
CA ILE A 431 -12.66 31.55 -25.23
C ILE A 431 -13.76 32.39 -24.59
N LYS A 432 -14.90 32.51 -25.27
CA LYS A 432 -16.03 33.36 -24.85
C LYS A 432 -17.32 32.59 -24.62
N ASP A 433 -17.40 31.35 -25.10
CA ASP A 433 -18.60 30.52 -25.03
C ASP A 433 -18.25 29.06 -24.73
N TRP A 434 -18.75 28.56 -23.59
CA TRP A 434 -18.52 27.20 -23.15
C TRP A 434 -19.16 26.14 -24.07
N ARG A 435 -20.32 26.44 -24.66
CA ARG A 435 -21.02 25.53 -25.59
C ARG A 435 -20.21 25.28 -26.85
N LYS A 436 -19.66 26.36 -27.41
CA LYS A 436 -18.78 26.26 -28.59
C LYS A 436 -17.55 25.42 -28.28
N SER A 437 -16.92 25.67 -27.15
CA SER A 437 -15.73 24.90 -26.67
C SER A 437 -16.07 23.44 -26.42
N PHE A 438 -17.19 23.13 -25.78
CA PHE A 438 -17.64 21.77 -25.51
C PHE A 438 -17.90 20.99 -26.81
N ARG A 439 -18.56 21.62 -27.82
CA ARG A 439 -18.79 20.98 -29.14
C ARG A 439 -17.48 20.61 -29.86
N MET A 440 -16.40 21.33 -29.66
CA MET A 440 -15.10 20.99 -30.25
C MET A 440 -14.54 19.70 -29.71
N VAL A 441 -14.82 19.34 -28.47
CA VAL A 441 -14.39 18.08 -27.82
C VAL A 441 -15.49 17.04 -27.75
N GLU A 442 -16.69 17.31 -28.26
CA GLU A 442 -17.90 16.46 -28.12
C GLU A 442 -17.72 15.04 -28.67
N LYS A 443 -16.88 14.86 -29.68
CA LYS A 443 -16.60 13.54 -30.28
C LYS A 443 -15.96 12.57 -29.28
N ASN A 444 -15.01 13.06 -28.52
CA ASN A 444 -14.21 12.25 -27.56
C ASN A 444 -14.62 12.52 -26.10
N LYS A 445 -15.25 13.65 -25.82
CA LYS A 445 -15.66 14.12 -24.49
C LYS A 445 -14.55 14.01 -23.43
N LEU A 446 -13.29 14.29 -23.80
CA LEU A 446 -12.14 14.18 -22.90
C LEU A 446 -11.97 15.46 -22.08
N LEU A 447 -11.98 15.32 -20.77
CA LEU A 447 -11.82 16.42 -19.82
C LEU A 447 -10.48 17.16 -20.03
N ILE A 448 -9.40 16.41 -20.24
CA ILE A 448 -8.05 16.99 -20.46
C ILE A 448 -8.01 17.90 -21.69
N GLU A 449 -8.63 17.51 -22.80
CA GLU A 449 -8.72 18.31 -24.02
C GLU A 449 -9.60 19.56 -23.81
N TYR A 450 -10.70 19.40 -23.07
CA TYR A 450 -11.58 20.50 -22.76
C TYR A 450 -10.91 21.57 -21.88
N ILE A 451 -10.27 21.15 -20.80
CA ILE A 451 -9.54 22.06 -19.91
C ILE A 451 -8.40 22.73 -20.66
N TYR A 452 -7.66 21.97 -21.49
CA TYR A 452 -6.57 22.52 -22.30
C TYR A 452 -7.09 23.61 -23.25
N LEU A 453 -8.16 23.32 -23.99
CA LEU A 453 -8.81 24.30 -24.89
C LEU A 453 -9.23 25.57 -24.13
N LEU A 454 -9.86 25.42 -22.95
CA LEU A 454 -10.30 26.57 -22.15
C LEU A 454 -9.15 27.44 -21.64
N THR A 455 -8.03 26.83 -21.30
CA THR A 455 -6.89 27.55 -20.69
C THR A 455 -5.89 28.08 -21.73
N HIS A 456 -5.75 27.43 -22.89
CA HIS A 456 -4.77 27.80 -23.92
C HIS A 456 -5.40 28.38 -25.20
N GLY A 457 -6.71 28.20 -25.43
CA GLY A 457 -7.43 28.73 -26.57
C GLY A 457 -7.21 27.98 -27.89
N GLU A 458 -6.50 26.85 -27.87
CA GLU A 458 -6.23 25.96 -29.00
C GLU A 458 -6.42 24.49 -28.57
N MET A 459 -6.64 23.59 -29.53
CA MET A 459 -6.74 22.15 -29.23
C MET A 459 -5.36 21.56 -28.91
N LEU A 460 -5.33 20.60 -27.98
CA LEU A 460 -4.10 19.92 -27.58
C LEU A 460 -3.37 19.29 -28.77
N ALA A 461 -4.09 18.66 -29.71
CA ALA A 461 -3.54 18.08 -30.92
C ALA A 461 -2.87 19.12 -31.82
N GLU A 462 -3.47 20.31 -31.98
CA GLU A 462 -2.92 21.41 -32.80
C GLU A 462 -1.61 21.92 -32.21
N ARG A 463 -1.57 22.07 -30.87
CA ARG A 463 -0.37 22.47 -30.16
C ARG A 463 0.77 21.47 -30.33
N ILE A 464 0.49 20.18 -30.14
CA ILE A 464 1.47 19.11 -30.31
C ILE A 464 2.00 19.08 -31.74
N ASN A 465 1.13 19.19 -32.76
CA ASN A 465 1.55 19.25 -34.14
C ASN A 465 2.53 20.41 -34.40
N SER A 466 2.18 21.60 -33.91
CA SER A 466 3.05 22.78 -34.02
C SER A 466 4.41 22.60 -33.31
N GLN A 467 4.42 21.98 -32.14
CA GLN A 467 5.64 21.67 -31.42
C GLN A 467 6.53 20.65 -32.17
N ILE A 468 5.94 19.58 -32.71
CA ILE A 468 6.68 18.55 -33.47
C ILE A 468 7.29 19.15 -34.74
N VAL A 469 6.55 20.01 -35.48
CA VAL A 469 7.09 20.70 -36.65
C VAL A 469 8.32 21.54 -36.30
N LYS A 470 8.25 22.32 -35.22
CA LYS A 470 9.39 23.11 -34.72
C LYS A 470 10.57 22.22 -34.31
N LEU A 471 10.31 21.13 -33.63
CA LEU A 471 11.33 20.19 -33.15
C LEU A 471 12.06 19.52 -34.32
N ASN A 472 11.35 19.11 -35.36
CA ASN A 472 11.90 18.52 -36.57
C ASN A 472 12.89 19.46 -37.33
N ASN A 473 12.70 20.76 -37.22
CA ASN A 473 13.54 21.76 -37.86
C ASN A 473 14.84 22.08 -37.07
N THR A 474 15.13 21.34 -35.99
CA THR A 474 16.38 21.49 -35.23
C THR A 474 17.45 20.49 -35.69
N ASP A 475 18.73 20.79 -35.45
CA ASP A 475 19.87 19.92 -35.84
C ASP A 475 19.75 18.49 -35.24
N THR A 476 19.12 18.36 -34.08
CA THR A 476 18.87 17.08 -33.37
C THR A 476 17.43 16.57 -33.56
N GLY A 477 16.67 17.16 -34.49
CA GLY A 477 15.23 16.88 -34.62
C GLY A 477 14.90 15.41 -34.89
N LYS A 478 15.69 14.74 -35.77
CA LYS A 478 15.51 13.32 -36.05
C LYS A 478 15.71 12.44 -34.79
N ILE A 479 16.76 12.71 -34.00
CA ILE A 479 17.04 11.97 -32.75
C ILE A 479 15.92 12.21 -31.74
N LYS A 480 15.49 13.46 -31.59
CA LYS A 480 14.38 13.81 -30.68
C LYS A 480 13.08 13.10 -31.10
N CYS A 481 12.74 13.05 -32.37
CA CYS A 481 11.57 12.33 -32.86
C CYS A 481 11.68 10.82 -32.65
N ASP A 482 12.85 10.22 -32.82
CA ASP A 482 13.07 8.80 -32.53
C ASP A 482 12.90 8.49 -31.03
N ILE A 483 13.44 9.33 -30.17
CA ILE A 483 13.23 9.25 -28.72
C ILE A 483 11.73 9.35 -28.38
N LEU A 484 11.04 10.33 -28.94
CA LEU A 484 9.60 10.55 -28.69
C LEU A 484 8.75 9.38 -29.16
N ARG A 485 9.02 8.76 -30.33
CA ARG A 485 8.29 7.56 -30.76
C ARG A 485 8.36 6.46 -29.71
N LYS A 486 9.57 6.15 -29.21
CA LYS A 486 9.78 5.08 -28.23
C LYS A 486 9.11 5.38 -26.90
N ILE A 487 9.32 6.59 -26.35
CA ILE A 487 8.76 6.98 -25.05
C ILE A 487 7.23 7.07 -25.11
N CYS A 488 6.67 7.73 -26.13
CA CYS A 488 5.23 7.89 -26.25
C CYS A 488 4.52 6.57 -26.53
N PHE A 489 5.14 5.65 -27.29
CA PHE A 489 4.62 4.29 -27.47
C PHE A 489 4.57 3.55 -26.12
N ALA A 490 5.64 3.61 -25.34
CA ALA A 490 5.68 3.01 -24.02
C ALA A 490 4.62 3.62 -23.06
N ASP A 491 4.46 4.96 -23.08
CA ASP A 491 3.50 5.67 -22.21
C ASP A 491 2.03 5.33 -22.54
N ILE A 492 1.66 5.16 -23.83
CA ILE A 492 0.31 4.68 -24.17
C ILE A 492 0.07 3.26 -23.71
N CYS A 493 1.11 2.42 -23.65
CA CYS A 493 1.08 1.09 -23.05
C CYS A 493 1.21 1.13 -21.52
N GLY A 494 1.33 2.30 -20.91
CA GLY A 494 1.39 2.48 -19.46
C GLY A 494 2.70 2.01 -18.82
N ILE A 495 3.80 1.95 -19.56
CA ILE A 495 5.13 1.56 -19.06
C ILE A 495 6.13 2.71 -19.10
N ARG A 496 7.15 2.63 -18.24
CA ARG A 496 8.29 3.57 -18.22
C ARG A 496 9.51 2.91 -18.84
N ILE A 497 10.36 3.70 -19.45
CA ILE A 497 11.61 3.21 -20.08
C ILE A 497 12.81 3.62 -19.25
N SER A 498 13.77 2.71 -19.06
CA SER A 498 15.06 3.03 -18.46
C SER A 498 15.84 4.00 -19.35
N VAL A 499 16.32 5.12 -18.78
CA VAL A 499 17.11 6.13 -19.48
C VAL A 499 18.35 5.48 -20.12
N ASN A 500 19.04 4.60 -19.38
CA ASN A 500 20.25 3.93 -19.89
C ASN A 500 19.95 3.02 -21.10
N LYS A 501 18.86 2.24 -21.04
CA LYS A 501 18.45 1.37 -22.16
C LYS A 501 18.03 2.20 -23.38
N LEU A 502 17.31 3.29 -23.16
CA LEU A 502 16.93 4.21 -24.22
C LEU A 502 18.15 4.78 -24.94
N ILE A 503 19.08 5.37 -24.19
CA ILE A 503 20.31 5.95 -24.76
C ILE A 503 21.13 4.88 -25.50
N GLY A 504 21.25 3.67 -24.93
CA GLY A 504 21.94 2.55 -25.57
C GLY A 504 21.31 2.09 -26.89
N SER A 505 20.00 2.34 -27.10
CA SER A 505 19.27 1.98 -28.33
C SER A 505 19.40 3.00 -29.44
N LEU A 506 19.97 4.20 -29.17
CA LEU A 506 20.08 5.26 -30.20
C LEU A 506 21.27 4.97 -31.13
N THR A 507 21.00 4.86 -32.39
CA THR A 507 21.99 4.49 -33.41
C THR A 507 22.68 5.70 -34.04
N GLU A 508 22.05 6.86 -34.01
CA GLU A 508 22.61 8.08 -34.60
C GLU A 508 23.67 8.69 -33.68
N LYS A 509 24.90 8.84 -34.19
CA LYS A 509 25.98 9.56 -33.51
C LYS A 509 25.74 11.06 -33.57
N THR A 510 25.73 11.73 -32.43
CA THR A 510 25.63 13.18 -32.33
C THR A 510 26.84 13.75 -31.59
N SER A 511 27.21 14.99 -31.91
CA SER A 511 28.23 15.74 -31.14
C SER A 511 27.66 16.32 -29.84
N LYS A 512 26.35 16.31 -29.65
CA LYS A 512 25.69 16.79 -28.43
C LYS A 512 25.53 15.65 -27.46
N ASP A 513 25.60 15.98 -26.16
CA ASP A 513 25.30 15.03 -25.08
C ASP A 513 23.81 14.66 -25.14
N TYR A 514 23.52 13.34 -25.05
CA TYR A 514 22.15 12.83 -24.98
C TYR A 514 21.39 13.37 -23.76
N GLY A 515 22.07 13.63 -22.64
CA GLY A 515 21.48 14.27 -21.47
C GLY A 515 20.93 15.67 -21.76
N GLU A 516 21.63 16.46 -22.56
CA GLU A 516 21.16 17.78 -23.01
C GLU A 516 19.94 17.65 -23.96
N ILE A 517 19.96 16.62 -24.81
CA ILE A 517 18.84 16.35 -25.73
C ILE A 517 17.59 15.98 -24.93
N LEU A 518 17.71 15.08 -23.95
CA LEU A 518 16.58 14.66 -23.09
C LEU A 518 16.03 15.85 -22.28
N LYS A 519 16.87 16.65 -21.67
CA LYS A 519 16.47 17.87 -20.95
C LYS A 519 15.77 18.89 -21.88
N SER A 520 16.23 19.00 -23.12
CA SER A 520 15.57 19.88 -24.10
C SER A 520 14.15 19.40 -24.41
N ILE A 521 13.94 18.09 -24.56
CA ILE A 521 12.61 17.50 -24.81
C ILE A 521 11.70 17.66 -23.58
N GLU A 522 12.26 17.51 -22.39
CA GLU A 522 11.55 17.71 -21.12
C GLU A 522 11.11 19.17 -20.94
N ASN A 523 11.99 20.12 -21.21
CA ASN A 523 11.70 21.56 -21.15
C ASN A 523 10.63 22.00 -22.17
N GLU A 524 10.45 21.26 -23.26
CA GLU A 524 9.39 21.47 -24.25
C GLU A 524 8.06 20.76 -23.88
N PHE A 525 7.97 20.18 -22.67
CA PHE A 525 6.78 19.47 -22.14
C PHE A 525 6.33 18.28 -22.97
N PHE A 526 7.25 17.50 -23.51
CA PHE A 526 6.94 16.25 -24.19
C PHE A 526 7.05 15.03 -23.27
N ILE A 527 8.05 15.02 -22.39
CA ILE A 527 8.41 13.91 -21.54
C ILE A 527 8.63 14.37 -20.10
N LYS A 528 8.72 13.43 -19.19
CA LYS A 528 9.13 13.62 -17.81
C LYS A 528 10.22 12.60 -17.46
N ILE A 529 11.29 13.08 -16.84
CA ILE A 529 12.36 12.26 -16.26
C ILE A 529 12.12 12.18 -14.75
N ASP A 530 12.25 11.00 -14.16
CA ASP A 530 12.12 10.85 -12.70
C ASP A 530 13.25 11.57 -11.95
N ASP A 531 13.02 11.86 -10.66
CA ASP A 531 13.97 12.61 -9.83
C ASP A 531 15.33 11.90 -9.72
N ASP A 532 15.35 10.56 -9.79
CA ASP A 532 16.58 9.74 -9.75
C ASP A 532 17.26 9.60 -11.13
N GLN A 533 16.67 10.15 -12.19
CA GLN A 533 17.13 10.05 -13.59
C GLN A 533 17.28 8.61 -14.10
N LYS A 534 16.52 7.67 -13.55
CA LYS A 534 16.55 6.25 -13.93
C LYS A 534 15.53 5.92 -14.99
N TYR A 535 14.35 6.53 -14.93
CA TYR A 535 13.23 6.25 -15.83
C TYR A 535 12.70 7.52 -16.49
N ILE A 536 12.09 7.32 -17.64
CA ILE A 536 11.51 8.36 -18.48
C ILE A 536 10.14 7.92 -18.97
N GLU A 537 9.19 8.84 -18.99
CA GLU A 537 7.81 8.58 -19.44
C GLU A 537 7.23 9.79 -20.18
N GLY A 538 6.14 9.60 -20.92
CA GLY A 538 5.35 10.70 -21.47
C GLY A 538 4.62 11.48 -20.35
N LEU A 539 4.26 12.73 -20.62
CA LEU A 539 3.53 13.54 -19.65
C LEU A 539 2.13 13.01 -19.34
N HIS A 540 1.46 12.47 -20.37
CA HIS A 540 0.13 11.88 -20.23
C HIS A 540 -0.22 11.04 -21.47
N PRO A 541 -0.85 9.86 -21.33
CA PRO A 541 -1.16 8.97 -22.46
C PRO A 541 -1.96 9.62 -23.60
N VAL A 542 -2.84 10.58 -23.30
CA VAL A 542 -3.58 11.32 -24.38
C VAL A 542 -2.63 12.18 -25.21
N ARG A 543 -1.67 12.85 -24.56
CA ARG A 543 -0.64 13.62 -25.29
C ARG A 543 0.25 12.68 -26.12
N SER A 544 0.71 11.59 -25.50
CA SER A 544 1.53 10.56 -26.14
C SER A 544 0.81 9.96 -27.36
N GLN A 545 -0.52 9.76 -27.30
CA GLN A 545 -1.30 9.31 -28.44
C GLN A 545 -1.25 10.33 -29.62
N HIS A 546 -1.47 11.61 -29.35
CA HIS A 546 -1.37 12.64 -30.39
C HIS A 546 0.04 12.72 -31.01
N ILE A 547 1.09 12.52 -30.17
CA ILE A 547 2.48 12.48 -30.68
C ILE A 547 2.70 11.27 -31.56
N ILE A 548 2.25 10.08 -31.16
CA ILE A 548 2.35 8.84 -31.93
C ILE A 548 1.60 8.98 -33.28
N ASP A 549 0.35 9.44 -33.23
CA ASP A 549 -0.46 9.62 -34.46
C ASP A 549 0.26 10.52 -35.46
N ARG A 550 0.92 11.57 -35.01
CA ARG A 550 1.68 12.50 -35.86
C ARG A 550 3.00 11.91 -36.36
N LEU A 551 3.76 11.24 -35.50
CA LEU A 551 5.08 10.72 -35.84
C LEU A 551 5.03 9.41 -36.63
N HIS A 552 3.87 8.73 -36.66
CA HIS A 552 3.63 7.49 -37.43
C HIS A 552 2.70 7.67 -38.63
N GLU A 553 2.46 8.91 -39.07
CA GLU A 553 1.68 9.18 -40.28
C GLU A 553 2.25 8.43 -41.53
N PHE A 554 3.57 8.26 -41.62
CA PHE A 554 4.29 7.62 -42.71
C PHE A 554 5.28 6.53 -42.25
N ILE A 555 5.34 6.21 -40.96
CA ILE A 555 6.27 5.22 -40.40
C ILE A 555 5.42 4.13 -39.70
N GLU A 556 5.72 2.89 -39.99
CA GLU A 556 5.03 1.75 -39.38
C GLU A 556 5.23 1.72 -37.88
N LEU A 557 4.12 1.52 -37.15
CA LEU A 557 4.09 1.48 -35.68
C LEU A 557 4.78 0.22 -35.17
N GLU A 558 4.70 -0.87 -35.91
CA GLU A 558 5.26 -2.18 -35.64
C GLU A 558 6.78 -2.12 -35.39
N SER A 559 7.48 -1.35 -36.23
CA SER A 559 8.93 -1.15 -36.07
C SER A 559 9.28 -0.47 -34.74
N THR A 560 8.50 0.53 -34.31
CA THR A 560 8.69 1.19 -33.03
C THR A 560 8.32 0.24 -31.87
N ALA A 561 7.27 -0.57 -32.01
CA ALA A 561 6.88 -1.56 -31.01
C ALA A 561 8.01 -2.56 -30.72
N LEU A 562 8.65 -3.11 -31.75
CA LEU A 562 9.79 -4.02 -31.61
C LEU A 562 11.01 -3.36 -30.96
N GLN A 563 11.29 -2.07 -31.28
CA GLN A 563 12.34 -1.32 -30.60
C GLN A 563 12.03 -1.09 -29.12
N VAL A 564 10.78 -0.80 -28.79
CA VAL A 564 10.34 -0.61 -27.39
C VAL A 564 10.46 -1.92 -26.61
N VAL A 565 10.10 -3.06 -27.20
CA VAL A 565 10.33 -4.39 -26.56
C VAL A 565 11.79 -4.54 -26.15
N SER A 566 12.74 -4.21 -27.03
CA SER A 566 14.18 -4.39 -26.77
C SER A 566 14.74 -3.52 -25.65
N ILE A 567 14.08 -2.42 -25.29
CA ILE A 567 14.50 -1.49 -24.23
C ILE A 567 13.62 -1.55 -22.97
N THR A 568 12.55 -2.36 -23.00
CA THR A 568 11.66 -2.57 -21.85
C THR A 568 12.28 -3.62 -20.89
N ASP A 569 12.06 -3.47 -19.61
CA ASP A 569 12.39 -4.50 -18.63
C ASP A 569 11.39 -5.64 -18.72
N SER A 570 11.86 -6.89 -18.62
CA SER A 570 11.03 -8.10 -18.79
C SER A 570 9.85 -8.15 -17.80
N ALA A 571 9.97 -7.56 -16.64
CA ALA A 571 8.89 -7.42 -15.66
C ALA A 571 7.64 -6.71 -16.21
N TYR A 572 7.80 -5.84 -17.21
CA TYR A 572 6.70 -5.09 -17.85
C TYR A 572 6.20 -5.72 -19.15
N TYR A 573 6.77 -6.86 -19.60
CA TYR A 573 6.40 -7.47 -20.89
C TYR A 573 4.91 -7.84 -20.96
N ALA A 574 4.33 -8.46 -19.93
CA ALA A 574 2.92 -8.82 -19.96
C ALA A 574 2.02 -7.59 -20.17
N LYS A 575 2.35 -6.47 -19.52
CA LYS A 575 1.63 -5.20 -19.66
C LYS A 575 1.81 -4.61 -21.07
N LEU A 576 3.05 -4.55 -21.57
CA LEU A 576 3.33 -4.06 -22.90
C LEU A 576 2.57 -4.85 -23.97
N PHE A 577 2.65 -6.16 -23.90
CA PHE A 577 2.06 -7.06 -24.90
C PHE A 577 0.52 -7.08 -24.86
N SER A 578 -0.11 -6.70 -23.74
CA SER A 578 -1.58 -6.60 -23.66
C SER A 578 -2.16 -5.48 -24.56
N TYR A 579 -1.34 -4.50 -24.93
CA TYR A 579 -1.75 -3.43 -25.84
C TYR A 579 -1.57 -3.78 -27.33
N PHE A 580 -0.75 -4.80 -27.67
CA PHE A 580 -0.46 -5.14 -29.06
C PHE A 580 -1.71 -5.52 -29.88
N PRO A 581 -2.68 -6.29 -29.37
CA PRO A 581 -3.89 -6.58 -30.11
C PRO A 581 -4.69 -5.35 -30.56
N LYS A 582 -4.53 -4.22 -29.86
CA LYS A 582 -5.15 -2.94 -30.22
C LYS A 582 -4.32 -2.10 -31.19
N LEU A 583 -2.99 -2.24 -31.14
CA LEU A 583 -2.05 -1.34 -31.83
C LEU A 583 -1.49 -1.92 -33.13
N ILE A 584 -1.25 -3.24 -33.17
CA ILE A 584 -0.57 -3.91 -34.29
C ILE A 584 -1.58 -4.26 -35.42
N ARG A 585 -1.20 -3.96 -36.65
CA ARG A 585 -2.02 -4.21 -37.85
C ARG A 585 -1.51 -5.39 -38.68
N ASP A 586 -0.21 -5.44 -39.00
CA ASP A 586 0.42 -6.59 -39.65
C ASP A 586 0.82 -7.66 -38.65
N LYS A 587 -0.14 -8.47 -38.26
CA LYS A 587 0.01 -9.45 -37.17
C LYS A 587 1.02 -10.57 -37.53
N GLU A 588 0.97 -11.10 -38.75
CA GLU A 588 1.76 -12.30 -39.11
C GLU A 588 3.26 -11.99 -39.10
N ASN A 589 3.70 -10.94 -39.74
CA ASN A 589 5.13 -10.58 -39.79
C ASN A 589 5.61 -10.08 -38.44
N PHE A 590 4.81 -9.24 -37.76
CA PHE A 590 5.18 -8.67 -36.47
C PHE A 590 5.47 -9.76 -35.42
N TYR A 591 4.56 -10.74 -35.26
CA TYR A 591 4.75 -11.78 -34.23
C TYR A 591 5.91 -12.73 -34.54
N LEU A 592 6.23 -12.96 -35.83
CA LEU A 592 7.44 -13.70 -36.22
C LEU A 592 8.70 -12.96 -35.77
N GLU A 593 8.81 -11.65 -36.08
CA GLU A 593 9.94 -10.82 -35.67
C GLU A 593 10.02 -10.67 -34.13
N LEU A 594 8.87 -10.57 -33.44
CA LEU A 594 8.81 -10.51 -31.99
C LEU A 594 9.41 -11.76 -31.37
N VAL A 595 9.01 -12.95 -31.84
CA VAL A 595 9.56 -14.21 -31.35
C VAL A 595 11.07 -14.30 -31.58
N ASP A 596 11.55 -13.90 -32.76
CA ASP A 596 12.99 -13.87 -33.07
C ASP A 596 13.77 -12.89 -32.17
N ASN A 597 13.16 -11.77 -31.77
CA ASN A 597 13.78 -10.78 -30.86
C ASN A 597 13.80 -11.28 -29.42
N LEU A 598 12.73 -11.90 -28.95
CA LEU A 598 12.65 -12.49 -27.60
C LEU A 598 13.61 -13.66 -27.44
N TRP A 599 13.90 -14.43 -28.50
CA TRP A 599 14.85 -15.55 -28.46
C TRP A 599 16.26 -15.14 -28.04
N LYS A 600 16.64 -13.89 -28.26
CA LYS A 600 17.96 -13.35 -27.87
C LYS A 600 18.16 -13.34 -26.36
N GLU A 601 17.09 -13.29 -25.59
CA GLU A 601 17.14 -13.26 -24.13
C GLU A 601 17.43 -14.66 -23.51
N ASN A 602 17.28 -15.75 -24.27
CA ASN A 602 17.39 -17.14 -23.81
C ASN A 602 16.54 -17.46 -22.55
N ASP A 603 15.45 -16.73 -22.35
CA ASP A 603 14.58 -16.85 -21.19
C ASP A 603 13.14 -17.13 -21.63
N LEU A 604 12.63 -18.32 -21.29
CA LEU A 604 11.26 -18.72 -21.61
C LEU A 604 10.19 -17.88 -20.92
N SER A 605 10.50 -17.28 -19.81
CA SER A 605 9.57 -16.42 -19.09
C SER A 605 9.13 -15.22 -19.94
N CYS A 606 9.97 -14.75 -20.87
CA CYS A 606 9.63 -13.70 -21.82
C CYS A 606 8.50 -14.11 -22.78
N TYR A 607 8.52 -15.36 -23.26
CA TYR A 607 7.43 -15.89 -24.09
C TYR A 607 6.13 -16.08 -23.31
N VAL A 608 6.22 -16.52 -22.08
CA VAL A 608 5.04 -16.64 -21.20
C VAL A 608 4.44 -15.27 -20.94
N ALA A 609 5.27 -14.26 -20.66
CA ALA A 609 4.81 -12.90 -20.49
C ALA A 609 4.14 -12.36 -21.78
N ALA A 610 4.72 -12.69 -22.96
CA ALA A 610 4.11 -12.34 -24.25
C ALA A 610 2.76 -13.02 -24.45
N LEU A 611 2.67 -14.34 -24.22
CA LEU A 611 1.42 -15.11 -24.33
C LEU A 611 0.34 -14.58 -23.38
N ARG A 612 0.66 -14.34 -22.14
CA ARG A 612 -0.26 -13.77 -21.16
C ARG A 612 -0.76 -12.38 -21.57
N GLY A 613 0.15 -11.50 -21.94
CA GLY A 613 -0.20 -10.15 -22.35
C GLY A 613 -1.08 -10.12 -23.60
N VAL A 614 -0.66 -10.83 -24.67
CA VAL A 614 -1.40 -10.89 -25.93
C VAL A 614 -2.76 -11.59 -25.75
N PHE A 615 -2.85 -12.62 -24.90
CA PHE A 615 -4.12 -13.26 -24.58
C PHE A 615 -5.07 -12.29 -23.88
N SER A 616 -4.60 -11.59 -22.85
CA SER A 616 -5.37 -10.55 -22.16
C SER A 616 -5.88 -9.47 -23.12
N GLY A 617 -5.02 -8.98 -24.00
CA GLY A 617 -5.43 -8.02 -25.04
C GLY A 617 -6.39 -8.59 -26.06
N SER A 618 -6.31 -9.89 -26.39
CA SER A 618 -7.25 -10.56 -27.31
C SER A 618 -8.64 -10.74 -26.67
N ILE A 619 -8.71 -11.01 -25.37
CA ILE A 619 -9.98 -11.00 -24.61
C ILE A 619 -10.59 -9.61 -24.62
N MET A 620 -9.79 -8.55 -24.54
CA MET A 620 -10.28 -7.18 -24.63
C MET A 620 -10.97 -6.88 -25.98
N GLN A 621 -10.51 -7.46 -27.09
CA GLN A 621 -11.20 -7.32 -28.38
C GLN A 621 -12.60 -7.94 -28.32
N TYR A 622 -12.76 -9.07 -27.63
CA TYR A 622 -14.05 -9.70 -27.40
C TYR A 622 -15.00 -8.80 -26.58
N TYR A 623 -14.48 -8.21 -25.52
CA TYR A 623 -15.23 -7.22 -24.73
C TYR A 623 -15.67 -6.03 -25.61
N LEU A 624 -14.77 -5.42 -26.34
CA LEU A 624 -15.08 -4.26 -27.17
C LEU A 624 -16.15 -4.56 -28.25
N LYS A 625 -16.13 -5.77 -28.80
CA LYS A 625 -17.13 -6.24 -29.76
C LYS A 625 -18.54 -6.37 -29.12
N ASN A 626 -18.60 -6.64 -27.83
CA ASN A 626 -19.83 -6.88 -27.07
C ASN A 626 -20.12 -5.79 -26.03
N LYS A 627 -19.43 -4.63 -26.14
CA LYS A 627 -19.44 -3.59 -25.11
C LYS A 627 -20.83 -3.17 -24.64
N ASN A 628 -21.76 -2.96 -25.58
CA ASN A 628 -23.12 -2.52 -25.25
C ASN A 628 -23.86 -3.54 -24.38
N ILE A 629 -23.64 -4.83 -24.63
CA ILE A 629 -24.27 -5.91 -23.84
C ILE A 629 -23.70 -5.93 -22.44
N TYR A 630 -22.37 -5.79 -22.30
CA TYR A 630 -21.71 -5.81 -21.00
C TYR A 630 -21.92 -4.53 -20.17
N ASP A 631 -22.03 -3.36 -20.82
CA ASP A 631 -22.31 -2.10 -20.11
C ASP A 631 -23.73 -2.09 -19.53
N ASP A 632 -24.70 -2.73 -20.19
CA ASP A 632 -26.07 -2.89 -19.68
C ASP A 632 -26.14 -3.92 -18.54
N ALA A 633 -25.14 -4.81 -18.43
CA ALA A 633 -25.05 -5.86 -17.43
C ALA A 633 -24.41 -5.44 -16.09
N ASN A 634 -24.29 -4.15 -15.81
CA ASN A 634 -23.56 -3.64 -14.61
C ASN A 634 -24.06 -4.22 -13.28
N GLU A 635 -25.35 -4.54 -13.15
CA GLU A 635 -25.92 -5.16 -11.96
C GLU A 635 -25.48 -6.63 -11.78
N HIS A 636 -24.97 -7.26 -12.84
CA HIS A 636 -24.55 -8.66 -12.92
C HIS A 636 -23.04 -8.79 -13.22
N SER A 637 -22.24 -7.85 -12.75
CA SER A 637 -20.81 -7.74 -13.11
C SER A 637 -19.99 -9.04 -12.97
N GLY A 638 -20.26 -9.84 -11.94
CA GLY A 638 -19.59 -11.13 -11.76
C GLY A 638 -19.92 -12.16 -12.84
N LEU A 639 -21.14 -12.14 -13.39
CA LEU A 639 -21.60 -13.12 -14.39
C LEU A 639 -20.97 -12.88 -15.77
N PHE A 640 -20.79 -11.62 -16.19
CA PHE A 640 -20.15 -11.36 -17.47
C PHE A 640 -18.64 -11.62 -17.46
N LEU A 641 -17.98 -11.46 -16.33
CA LEU A 641 -16.60 -11.86 -16.18
C LEU A 641 -16.43 -13.37 -16.35
N ILE A 642 -17.33 -14.17 -15.77
CA ILE A 642 -17.35 -15.63 -15.97
C ILE A 642 -17.55 -15.97 -17.45
N ASP A 643 -18.45 -15.29 -18.16
CA ASP A 643 -18.62 -15.52 -19.61
C ASP A 643 -17.35 -15.18 -20.40
N MET A 644 -16.66 -14.09 -20.07
CA MET A 644 -15.40 -13.72 -20.69
C MET A 644 -14.28 -14.75 -20.45
N GLU A 645 -14.19 -15.30 -19.26
CA GLU A 645 -13.18 -16.32 -18.93
C GLU A 645 -13.49 -17.66 -19.59
N LEU A 646 -14.75 -18.09 -19.57
CA LEU A 646 -15.13 -19.41 -20.07
C LEU A 646 -15.21 -19.50 -21.60
N ASN A 647 -15.53 -18.40 -22.33
CA ASN A 647 -15.93 -18.60 -23.71
C ASN A 647 -15.72 -17.41 -24.66
N PRO A 648 -14.51 -16.76 -24.69
CA PRO A 648 -14.29 -15.63 -25.58
C PRO A 648 -14.15 -16.03 -27.06
N PHE A 649 -13.73 -17.29 -27.36
CA PHE A 649 -13.38 -17.72 -28.71
C PHE A 649 -14.16 -18.97 -29.15
N THR A 650 -14.47 -19.09 -30.45
CA THR A 650 -15.34 -20.14 -30.98
C THR A 650 -14.74 -21.54 -31.04
N LYS A 651 -13.39 -21.65 -31.11
CA LYS A 651 -12.70 -22.94 -31.26
C LYS A 651 -12.16 -23.56 -29.98
N PHE A 652 -12.53 -23.09 -28.83
CA PHE A 652 -12.29 -23.81 -27.58
C PHE A 652 -13.30 -24.94 -27.43
N GLU A 653 -13.07 -26.08 -28.10
CA GLU A 653 -14.00 -27.22 -28.10
C GLU A 653 -14.23 -27.81 -26.72
N GLU A 654 -13.26 -27.64 -25.81
CA GLU A 654 -13.35 -28.11 -24.42
C GLU A 654 -14.39 -27.34 -23.62
N ILE A 655 -14.66 -26.07 -23.99
CA ILE A 655 -15.73 -25.26 -23.40
C ILE A 655 -17.14 -25.80 -23.77
N GLY A 656 -17.25 -26.67 -24.76
CA GLY A 656 -18.48 -27.37 -25.06
C GLY A 656 -19.03 -28.21 -23.89
N GLU A 657 -18.16 -28.71 -23.01
CA GLU A 657 -18.59 -29.42 -21.80
C GLU A 657 -19.06 -28.47 -20.71
N ASP A 658 -18.45 -27.30 -20.57
CA ASP A 658 -18.91 -26.25 -19.65
C ASP A 658 -20.24 -25.66 -20.08
N ILE A 659 -20.50 -25.55 -21.38
CA ILE A 659 -21.80 -25.19 -21.93
C ILE A 659 -22.87 -26.21 -21.57
N LYS A 660 -22.59 -27.50 -21.73
CA LYS A 660 -23.48 -28.58 -21.31
C LYS A 660 -23.70 -28.57 -19.79
N THR A 661 -22.71 -28.15 -19.02
CA THR A 661 -22.80 -27.98 -17.56
C THR A 661 -23.70 -26.84 -17.20
N LEU A 662 -23.61 -25.69 -17.91
CA LEU A 662 -24.52 -24.55 -17.71
C LEU A 662 -25.97 -24.89 -18.08
N ASP A 663 -26.19 -25.65 -19.15
CA ASP A 663 -27.53 -26.12 -19.53
C ASP A 663 -28.09 -27.08 -18.48
N LYS A 664 -27.31 -28.00 -17.93
CA LYS A 664 -27.65 -28.83 -16.78
C LYS A 664 -27.92 -28.05 -15.53
N ILE A 665 -27.13 -27.00 -15.24
CA ILE A 665 -27.35 -26.11 -14.10
C ILE A 665 -28.66 -25.35 -14.29
N GLN A 666 -29.00 -24.91 -15.51
CA GLN A 666 -30.27 -24.28 -15.82
C GLN A 666 -31.45 -25.26 -15.62
N GLU A 667 -31.31 -26.53 -16.01
CA GLU A 667 -32.35 -27.57 -15.79
C GLU A 667 -32.61 -27.78 -14.29
N ILE A 668 -31.55 -27.73 -13.46
CA ILE A 668 -31.63 -27.90 -12.00
C ILE A 668 -32.21 -26.64 -11.32
N PHE A 669 -31.78 -25.45 -11.77
CA PHE A 669 -32.15 -24.15 -11.17
C PHE A 669 -33.04 -23.32 -12.12
N GLN A 670 -34.13 -23.87 -12.59
CA GLN A 670 -35.02 -23.31 -13.60
C GLN A 670 -35.54 -21.90 -13.27
N ASP A 671 -35.66 -21.57 -11.98
CA ASP A 671 -36.15 -20.28 -11.50
C ASP A 671 -35.09 -19.29 -11.08
N ASN A 672 -33.78 -19.62 -11.27
CA ASN A 672 -32.69 -18.71 -10.89
C ASN A 672 -32.46 -17.67 -11.98
N GLU A 673 -32.83 -16.43 -11.69
CA GLU A 673 -32.73 -15.31 -12.63
C GLU A 673 -31.29 -15.01 -13.07
N ASN A 674 -30.30 -15.20 -12.19
CA ASN A 674 -28.88 -14.98 -12.52
C ASN A 674 -28.36 -16.01 -13.53
N ILE A 675 -28.80 -17.27 -13.41
CA ILE A 675 -28.41 -18.32 -14.35
C ILE A 675 -29.09 -18.08 -15.72
N LYS A 676 -30.38 -17.75 -15.72
CA LYS A 676 -31.09 -17.35 -16.96
C LYS A 676 -30.38 -16.17 -17.63
N TYR A 677 -30.00 -15.17 -16.85
CA TYR A 677 -29.26 -14.01 -17.33
C TYR A 677 -27.90 -14.39 -17.96
N LEU A 678 -27.09 -15.21 -17.28
CA LEU A 678 -25.80 -15.67 -17.79
C LEU A 678 -25.94 -16.42 -19.13
N ILE A 679 -26.94 -17.31 -19.24
CA ILE A 679 -27.21 -18.06 -20.48
C ILE A 679 -27.67 -17.12 -21.58
N ASN A 680 -28.53 -16.15 -21.27
CA ASN A 680 -28.97 -15.15 -22.24
C ASN A 680 -27.81 -14.27 -22.70
N LEU A 681 -26.96 -13.82 -21.79
CA LEU A 681 -25.75 -13.07 -22.07
C LEU A 681 -24.84 -13.85 -23.04
N ARG A 682 -24.53 -15.10 -22.72
CA ARG A 682 -23.70 -15.97 -23.56
C ARG A 682 -24.28 -16.19 -24.96
N ASN A 683 -25.60 -16.37 -25.07
CA ASN A 683 -26.24 -16.61 -26.36
C ASN A 683 -26.30 -15.36 -27.26
N ASN A 684 -26.27 -14.17 -26.66
CA ASN A 684 -26.32 -12.90 -27.38
C ASN A 684 -24.95 -12.30 -27.67
N THR A 685 -23.87 -12.73 -27.00
CA THR A 685 -22.53 -12.24 -27.26
C THR A 685 -21.99 -12.77 -28.58
N LYS A 686 -21.29 -11.89 -29.33
CA LYS A 686 -20.62 -12.24 -30.59
C LYS A 686 -19.25 -12.80 -30.29
N LYS A 687 -19.05 -14.05 -30.62
CA LYS A 687 -17.74 -14.70 -30.48
C LYS A 687 -16.73 -14.15 -31.50
N ILE A 688 -15.44 -14.33 -31.21
CA ILE A 688 -14.34 -14.04 -32.11
C ILE A 688 -13.73 -15.38 -32.54
N GLU A 689 -13.48 -15.53 -33.83
CA GLU A 689 -12.73 -16.70 -34.32
C GLU A 689 -11.30 -16.64 -33.81
N LEU A 690 -10.79 -17.77 -33.28
CA LEU A 690 -9.44 -17.83 -32.70
C LEU A 690 -8.38 -17.40 -33.73
N GLU A 691 -8.56 -17.74 -34.98
CA GLU A 691 -7.67 -17.42 -36.09
C GLU A 691 -7.57 -15.92 -36.41
N GLU A 692 -8.55 -15.13 -35.95
CA GLU A 692 -8.54 -13.67 -36.12
C GLU A 692 -7.77 -12.97 -35.00
N THR A 693 -7.42 -13.69 -33.94
CA THR A 693 -6.84 -13.12 -32.71
C THR A 693 -5.32 -13.06 -32.76
N ASP A 694 -4.76 -12.08 -32.07
CA ASP A 694 -3.31 -11.90 -31.95
C ASP A 694 -2.65 -13.08 -31.22
N ILE A 695 -3.34 -13.70 -30.25
CA ILE A 695 -2.82 -14.89 -29.56
C ILE A 695 -2.61 -16.06 -30.52
N PHE A 696 -3.44 -16.20 -31.55
CA PHE A 696 -3.25 -17.22 -32.58
C PHE A 696 -1.99 -16.94 -33.39
N TYR A 697 -1.78 -15.69 -33.85
CA TYR A 697 -0.60 -15.31 -34.61
C TYR A 697 0.69 -15.47 -33.82
N LEU A 698 0.70 -15.03 -32.55
CA LEU A 698 1.84 -15.26 -31.65
C LEU A 698 2.14 -16.74 -31.47
N SER A 699 1.12 -17.55 -31.21
CA SER A 699 1.27 -18.99 -31.01
C SER A 699 1.77 -19.68 -32.30
N LYS A 700 1.26 -19.26 -33.47
CA LYS A 700 1.73 -19.74 -34.80
C LYS A 700 3.19 -19.35 -35.04
N ALA A 701 3.60 -18.15 -34.63
CA ALA A 701 4.98 -17.71 -34.74
C ALA A 701 5.90 -18.57 -33.82
N LEU A 702 5.48 -18.83 -32.59
CA LEU A 702 6.19 -19.72 -31.68
C LEU A 702 6.33 -21.13 -32.28
N TYR A 703 5.24 -21.69 -32.80
CA TYR A 703 5.26 -23.00 -33.46
C TYR A 703 6.27 -23.07 -34.61
N LYS A 704 6.35 -22.02 -35.45
CA LYS A 704 7.27 -21.94 -36.57
C LYS A 704 8.74 -21.75 -36.20
N ARG A 705 9.02 -21.08 -35.07
CA ARG A 705 10.36 -20.61 -34.70
C ARG A 705 11.03 -21.40 -33.61
N LEU A 706 10.25 -21.98 -32.67
CA LEU A 706 10.82 -22.64 -31.50
C LEU A 706 11.29 -24.05 -31.80
N LYS A 707 12.49 -24.36 -31.31
CA LYS A 707 13.07 -25.69 -31.37
C LYS A 707 12.88 -26.39 -30.02
N PHE A 708 11.81 -27.15 -29.86
CA PHE A 708 11.36 -27.70 -28.58
C PHE A 708 12.40 -28.53 -27.84
N LYS A 709 13.14 -29.38 -28.53
CA LYS A 709 14.18 -30.24 -27.94
C LYS A 709 15.32 -29.40 -27.37
N GLU A 710 15.73 -28.32 -28.08
CA GLU A 710 16.78 -27.44 -27.64
C GLU A 710 16.35 -26.63 -26.44
N MET A 711 15.11 -26.10 -26.45
CA MET A 711 14.52 -25.35 -25.36
C MET A 711 14.45 -26.14 -24.05
N PHE A 712 14.00 -27.37 -24.10
CA PHE A 712 13.89 -28.23 -22.91
C PHE A 712 15.25 -28.53 -22.28
N ASN A 713 16.28 -28.64 -23.08
CA ASN A 713 17.63 -28.87 -22.59
C ASN A 713 18.29 -27.63 -21.98
N ILE A 714 17.81 -26.43 -22.35
CA ILE A 714 18.41 -25.16 -21.92
C ILE A 714 17.76 -24.68 -20.61
N THR A 715 16.48 -25.01 -20.38
CA THR A 715 15.72 -24.43 -19.29
C THR A 715 15.43 -25.38 -18.13
N SER A 716 15.53 -24.86 -16.90
CA SER A 716 14.97 -25.46 -15.71
C SER A 716 13.54 -24.96 -15.42
N ASP A 717 13.02 -24.02 -16.20
CA ASP A 717 11.69 -23.43 -16.02
C ASP A 717 10.60 -24.21 -16.77
N ILE A 718 10.15 -25.28 -16.15
CA ILE A 718 9.13 -26.18 -16.70
C ILE A 718 7.76 -25.54 -16.74
N TYR A 719 7.48 -24.63 -15.85
CA TYR A 719 6.21 -23.90 -15.87
C TYR A 719 6.06 -23.08 -17.17
N SER A 720 7.05 -22.26 -17.49
CA SER A 720 7.07 -21.51 -18.74
C SER A 720 6.97 -22.42 -19.96
N TYR A 721 7.68 -23.55 -19.95
CA TYR A 721 7.58 -24.55 -21.00
C TYR A 721 6.14 -25.09 -21.16
N SER A 722 5.46 -25.44 -20.06
CA SER A 722 4.09 -25.98 -20.08
C SER A 722 3.08 -24.98 -20.66
N VAL A 723 3.20 -23.70 -20.33
CA VAL A 723 2.34 -22.65 -20.90
C VAL A 723 2.52 -22.51 -22.41
N ILE A 724 3.77 -22.55 -22.88
CA ILE A 724 4.05 -22.49 -24.33
C ILE A 724 3.43 -23.68 -25.04
N VAL A 725 3.67 -24.89 -24.55
CA VAL A 725 3.14 -26.14 -25.16
C VAL A 725 1.61 -26.15 -25.15
N TYR A 726 0.96 -25.65 -24.10
CA TYR A 726 -0.50 -25.51 -24.07
C TYR A 726 -1.03 -24.73 -25.29
N TRP A 727 -0.46 -23.57 -25.59
CA TRP A 727 -0.87 -22.76 -26.73
C TRP A 727 -0.56 -23.41 -28.09
N LEU A 728 0.53 -24.18 -28.17
CA LEU A 728 0.87 -24.91 -29.41
C LEU A 728 -0.12 -26.01 -29.73
N ILE A 729 -0.58 -26.75 -28.69
CA ILE A 729 -1.62 -27.76 -28.81
C ILE A 729 -2.95 -27.12 -29.27
N LYS A 730 -3.25 -25.91 -28.80
CA LYS A 730 -4.45 -25.17 -29.24
C LYS A 730 -4.42 -24.79 -30.72
N ILE A 731 -3.22 -24.60 -31.31
CA ILE A 731 -3.09 -24.29 -32.74
C ILE A 731 -3.11 -25.56 -33.58
N ASP A 732 -2.39 -26.59 -33.14
CA ASP A 732 -2.29 -27.88 -33.78
C ASP A 732 -2.69 -28.98 -32.82
N PRO A 733 -3.96 -29.40 -32.84
CA PRO A 733 -4.43 -30.51 -32.00
C PRO A 733 -3.71 -31.84 -32.25
N LEU A 734 -2.99 -31.96 -33.36
CA LEU A 734 -2.17 -33.14 -33.67
C LEU A 734 -0.73 -33.01 -33.14
N PHE A 735 -0.39 -31.90 -32.51
CA PHE A 735 0.91 -31.71 -31.90
C PHE A 735 1.18 -32.76 -30.83
N ASN A 736 2.20 -33.58 -31.09
CA ASN A 736 2.54 -34.67 -30.20
C ASN A 736 3.75 -34.32 -29.34
N LEU A 737 3.50 -34.06 -28.08
CA LEU A 737 4.56 -33.72 -27.13
C LEU A 737 5.57 -34.86 -26.97
N SER A 738 5.11 -36.14 -27.01
CA SER A 738 5.98 -37.32 -26.84
C SER A 738 6.98 -37.50 -27.98
N ASP A 739 6.71 -36.98 -29.20
CA ASP A 739 7.66 -37.01 -30.31
C ASP A 739 8.82 -36.02 -30.10
N ASN A 740 8.61 -35.04 -29.27
CA ASN A 740 9.57 -34.00 -29.01
C ASN A 740 10.32 -34.17 -27.70
N ILE A 741 9.68 -34.79 -26.67
CA ILE A 741 10.25 -34.97 -25.34
C ILE A 741 9.83 -36.30 -24.75
N SER A 742 10.78 -37.01 -24.12
CA SER A 742 10.47 -38.19 -23.32
C SER A 742 9.63 -37.83 -22.10
N LEU A 743 8.47 -38.46 -21.93
CA LEU A 743 7.63 -38.28 -20.75
C LEU A 743 8.36 -38.65 -19.44
N GLU A 744 9.28 -39.64 -19.49
CA GLU A 744 10.12 -40.00 -18.36
C GLU A 744 11.10 -38.87 -17.98
N LEU A 745 11.76 -38.24 -18.96
CA LEU A 745 12.65 -37.07 -18.74
C LEU A 745 11.85 -35.94 -18.17
N LEU A 746 10.66 -35.67 -18.70
CA LEU A 746 9.75 -34.64 -18.24
C LEU A 746 9.38 -34.87 -16.77
N TRP A 747 8.96 -36.04 -16.39
CA TRP A 747 8.61 -36.42 -15.02
C TRP A 747 9.80 -36.27 -14.07
N ASN A 748 10.94 -36.81 -14.40
CA ASN A 748 12.15 -36.75 -13.57
C ASN A 748 12.61 -35.30 -13.33
N THR A 749 12.33 -34.42 -14.27
CA THR A 749 12.64 -32.99 -14.14
C THR A 749 11.56 -32.28 -13.33
N CYS A 750 10.28 -32.60 -13.55
CA CYS A 750 9.13 -32.00 -12.86
C CYS A 750 9.06 -32.39 -11.38
N SER A 751 9.50 -33.57 -11.01
CA SER A 751 9.53 -34.03 -9.62
C SER A 751 10.36 -33.16 -8.68
N LYS A 752 11.13 -32.21 -9.23
CA LYS A 752 11.92 -31.25 -8.49
C LYS A 752 11.17 -29.92 -8.24
N TYR A 753 9.97 -29.74 -8.76
CA TYR A 753 9.22 -28.49 -8.76
C TYR A 753 7.94 -28.57 -7.93
N SER A 754 7.20 -27.46 -7.87
CA SER A 754 5.95 -27.37 -7.13
C SER A 754 4.86 -28.27 -7.73
N ILE A 755 3.88 -28.62 -6.91
CA ILE A 755 2.75 -29.45 -7.34
C ILE A 755 1.93 -28.76 -8.45
N ASP A 756 1.82 -27.43 -8.43
CA ASP A 756 1.09 -26.67 -9.44
C ASP A 756 1.75 -26.75 -10.81
N THR A 757 3.09 -26.66 -10.84
CA THR A 757 3.89 -26.83 -12.06
C THR A 757 3.71 -28.23 -12.63
N LEU A 758 3.75 -29.24 -11.75
CA LEU A 758 3.54 -30.63 -12.15
C LEU A 758 2.14 -30.84 -12.73
N THR A 759 1.10 -30.33 -12.07
CA THR A 759 -0.29 -30.44 -12.51
C THR A 759 -0.49 -29.78 -13.87
N SER A 760 0.01 -28.58 -14.08
CA SER A 760 -0.04 -27.87 -15.36
C SER A 760 0.63 -28.67 -16.48
N LEU A 761 1.78 -29.25 -16.20
CA LEU A 761 2.54 -30.03 -17.18
C LEU A 761 1.86 -31.36 -17.50
N MET A 762 1.32 -32.02 -16.51
CA MET A 762 0.56 -33.27 -16.69
C MET A 762 -0.70 -33.01 -17.52
N TYR A 763 -1.41 -31.93 -17.27
CA TYR A 763 -2.57 -31.54 -18.08
C TYR A 763 -2.17 -31.25 -19.53
N THR A 764 -1.07 -30.55 -19.73
CA THR A 764 -0.52 -30.25 -21.07
C THR A 764 -0.15 -31.54 -21.83
N CYS A 765 0.48 -32.51 -21.15
CA CYS A 765 0.79 -33.81 -21.74
C CYS A 765 -0.48 -34.60 -22.09
N PHE A 766 -1.51 -34.52 -21.24
CA PHE A 766 -2.81 -35.16 -21.49
C PHE A 766 -3.49 -34.59 -22.74
N LEU A 767 -3.47 -33.26 -22.92
CA LEU A 767 -4.00 -32.61 -24.12
C LEU A 767 -3.22 -32.98 -25.38
N GLY A 768 -1.87 -33.13 -25.30
CA GLY A 768 -1.02 -33.43 -26.45
C GLY A 768 -1.18 -34.84 -26.97
N ASN A 769 -1.14 -35.85 -26.11
CA ASN A 769 -1.34 -37.25 -26.49
C ASN A 769 -1.94 -38.07 -25.33
N ARG A 770 -3.27 -38.06 -25.29
CA ARG A 770 -4.04 -38.73 -24.20
C ARG A 770 -3.68 -40.17 -24.00
N THR A 771 -3.51 -40.95 -25.07
CA THR A 771 -3.24 -42.41 -24.99
C THR A 771 -1.87 -42.68 -24.36
N VAL A 772 -0.83 -42.03 -24.89
CA VAL A 772 0.53 -42.18 -24.38
C VAL A 772 0.64 -41.66 -22.93
N TYR A 773 -0.06 -40.58 -22.63
CA TYR A 773 -0.09 -40.02 -21.26
C TYR A 773 -0.74 -41.00 -20.27
N ILE A 774 -1.91 -41.57 -20.60
CA ILE A 774 -2.61 -42.52 -19.73
C ILE A 774 -1.76 -43.78 -19.52
N GLU A 775 -1.11 -44.30 -20.55
CA GLU A 775 -0.22 -45.43 -20.47
C GLU A 775 1.00 -45.14 -19.57
N TYR A 776 1.59 -43.95 -19.70
CA TYR A 776 2.71 -43.53 -18.85
C TYR A 776 2.28 -43.39 -17.38
N VAL A 777 1.14 -42.75 -17.11
CA VAL A 777 0.61 -42.58 -15.74
C VAL A 777 0.34 -43.97 -15.11
N ASN A 778 -0.32 -44.88 -15.84
CA ASN A 778 -0.60 -46.23 -15.34
C ASN A 778 0.66 -46.99 -14.99
N ASN A 779 1.70 -46.86 -15.80
CA ASN A 779 2.99 -47.57 -15.58
C ASN A 779 3.80 -46.95 -14.42
N ASN A 780 3.58 -45.71 -14.06
CA ASN A 780 4.36 -44.95 -13.05
C ASN A 780 3.52 -44.49 -11.86
N ILE A 781 2.31 -45.01 -11.70
CA ILE A 781 1.32 -44.49 -10.71
C ILE A 781 1.86 -44.46 -9.26
N GLU A 782 2.61 -45.49 -8.85
CA GLU A 782 3.17 -45.55 -7.49
C GLU A 782 4.21 -44.45 -7.23
N SER A 783 5.07 -44.19 -8.22
CA SER A 783 6.08 -43.12 -8.15
C SER A 783 5.44 -41.75 -8.10
N ILE A 784 4.40 -41.53 -8.91
CA ILE A 784 3.62 -40.27 -8.96
C ILE A 784 2.92 -40.05 -7.61
N LEU A 785 2.25 -41.07 -7.08
CA LEU A 785 1.55 -40.99 -5.80
C LEU A 785 2.49 -40.79 -4.62
N LYS A 786 3.68 -41.44 -4.64
CA LYS A 786 4.71 -41.20 -3.62
C LYS A 786 5.18 -39.76 -3.63
N TYR A 787 5.49 -39.21 -4.81
CA TYR A 787 5.91 -37.83 -4.97
C TYR A 787 4.83 -36.85 -4.46
N LEU A 788 3.56 -37.06 -4.81
CA LEU A 788 2.45 -36.24 -4.36
C LEU A 788 2.31 -36.27 -2.83
N ARG A 789 2.46 -37.43 -2.20
CA ARG A 789 2.44 -37.55 -0.73
C ARG A 789 3.60 -36.82 -0.07
N ASP A 790 4.81 -36.97 -0.59
CA ASP A 790 6.02 -36.37 -0.05
C ASP A 790 5.98 -34.83 -0.18
N THR A 791 5.30 -34.32 -1.22
CA THR A 791 5.22 -32.87 -1.50
C THR A 791 4.05 -32.18 -0.76
N THR A 792 2.92 -32.89 -0.55
CA THR A 792 1.71 -32.29 0.03
C THR A 792 1.51 -32.61 1.52
N GLY A 793 2.20 -33.60 2.07
CA GLY A 793 2.11 -34.02 3.49
C GLY A 793 0.77 -34.62 3.94
N SER A 794 -0.30 -34.56 3.15
CA SER A 794 -1.65 -35.01 3.56
C SER A 794 -2.56 -35.42 2.40
N LEU A 795 -2.02 -36.23 1.46
CA LEU A 795 -2.81 -36.75 0.36
C LEU A 795 -3.65 -37.95 0.83
N LYS A 796 -4.98 -37.88 0.76
CA LYS A 796 -5.87 -38.97 0.97
C LYS A 796 -6.40 -39.46 -0.37
N ILE A 797 -6.08 -40.72 -0.73
CA ILE A 797 -6.52 -41.35 -1.97
C ILE A 797 -7.58 -42.37 -1.62
N TYR A 798 -8.76 -42.24 -2.25
CA TYR A 798 -9.82 -43.21 -2.18
C TYR A 798 -9.98 -43.87 -3.55
N ILE A 799 -9.92 -45.20 -3.59
CA ILE A 799 -10.18 -45.96 -4.81
C ILE A 799 -11.56 -46.58 -4.66
N ASP A 800 -12.51 -46.11 -5.46
CA ASP A 800 -13.82 -46.78 -5.60
C ASP A 800 -13.70 -47.89 -6.66
N LYS A 801 -13.44 -49.13 -6.18
CA LYS A 801 -13.30 -50.31 -7.05
C LYS A 801 -14.58 -50.65 -7.81
N GLY A 802 -15.75 -50.15 -7.38
CA GLY A 802 -17.03 -50.41 -8.04
C GLY A 802 -17.26 -49.52 -9.26
N LYS A 803 -16.65 -48.33 -9.28
CA LYS A 803 -16.78 -47.35 -10.37
C LYS A 803 -15.55 -47.18 -11.23
N ASN A 804 -14.46 -47.85 -10.90
CA ASN A 804 -13.14 -47.65 -11.53
C ASN A 804 -12.66 -46.18 -11.45
N GLU A 805 -13.02 -45.47 -10.39
CA GLU A 805 -12.69 -44.07 -10.19
C GLU A 805 -11.71 -43.93 -9.01
N VAL A 806 -10.74 -43.04 -9.17
CA VAL A 806 -9.79 -42.66 -8.13
C VAL A 806 -10.12 -41.26 -7.68
N TYR A 807 -10.52 -41.13 -6.42
CA TYR A 807 -10.73 -39.82 -5.81
C TYR A 807 -9.49 -39.39 -5.04
N VAL A 808 -8.97 -38.23 -5.36
CA VAL A 808 -7.82 -37.63 -4.68
C VAL A 808 -8.31 -36.45 -3.86
N ASN A 809 -8.44 -36.64 -2.54
CA ASN A 809 -8.69 -35.52 -1.63
C ASN A 809 -7.36 -35.06 -1.05
N TYR A 810 -6.97 -33.87 -1.34
CA TYR A 810 -5.84 -33.20 -0.70
C TYR A 810 -6.34 -32.03 0.13
N ILE A 811 -5.87 -31.94 1.37
CA ILE A 811 -6.06 -30.74 2.19
C ILE A 811 -4.91 -29.81 1.79
N LEU A 812 -5.24 -28.79 1.01
CA LEU A 812 -4.31 -27.71 0.71
C LEU A 812 -4.13 -26.89 1.99
N LEU A 813 -2.91 -26.80 2.46
CA LEU A 813 -2.56 -25.78 3.45
C LEU A 813 -2.78 -24.40 2.82
N PRO A 814 -3.28 -23.41 3.58
CA PRO A 814 -3.71 -22.10 3.03
C PRO A 814 -2.63 -21.32 2.27
N SER A 815 -1.40 -21.78 2.27
CA SER A 815 -0.24 -21.13 1.67
C SER A 815 0.09 -21.53 0.23
N THR A 816 -0.69 -22.41 -0.41
CA THR A 816 -0.27 -23.06 -1.68
C THR A 816 -1.32 -23.14 -2.77
N ILE A 817 -2.41 -22.38 -2.73
CA ILE A 817 -3.38 -22.38 -3.84
C ILE A 817 -3.25 -21.07 -4.63
N SER A 818 -2.66 -21.17 -5.81
CA SER A 818 -2.92 -20.25 -6.93
C SER A 818 -3.45 -21.09 -8.09
N PHE A 819 -4.71 -20.93 -8.41
CA PHE A 819 -5.29 -21.30 -9.71
C PHE A 819 -5.12 -20.11 -10.64
#